data_3483d47b4ba462c8bb3553a8a43c054e
#
_entry.id   3483d47b4ba462c8bb3553a8a43c054e
#
_cell.length_a   1.000
_cell.length_b   1.000
_cell.length_c   1.000
_cell.angle_alpha   90.00
_cell.angle_beta   90.00
_cell.angle_gamma   90.00
#
_symmetry.space_group_name_H-M   'P 1'
#
loop_
_entity.id
_entity.type
_entity.pdbx_description
1 polymer ?
#
loop_
_entity_poly.entity_id
_entity_poly.type
_entity_poly.pdbx_seq_one_letter_code
_entity_poly.pdbx_strand_id
1 'polypeptide(L)'
;MLMKKRAFVGTCAALAAAASLAAQAPNLQATIPFDTAVRTATLPNGLKYFVRQNSRPAKRLSLRLAVKAGSLFEADDQQGLAHLIEHMAFNGSAHFKPGELVSYFESIGARLGPHVNAYTSFDETVYMLDVPSDKPEVVEKAVTALADFAGGLSLTKEEVDKERGVVIEEWRGGLGAGSRIRDKQFPVLFHRSRYAERLPIGKPEIIRNAPVARLRAFYDTWYRPDRIAVIAVGDADTSQLEQTIKTAFSPLTARAPAAEPPDRRVPLHQETLASVVTDPELTRSSVEIVRKRPREGEATVGDYRRDLIARTIDHMMDERFSELERKPDAKFLGAGVSNGSLSRDAAAFTMEARVEDGRLEDGVAVLATEALRVREFGFSGSELDRAKAWMKAFYGRAYTERDKTESGSFAQEYVGYFLNDEPSPGIEYEYKLVDELLPTITDADASALARSLLKDESRVILATMPQKSGVKVPTEAELQAAIAAASATRVTPWTDTGASRALMEKPPSGGAVASKRTLEDVGVTIVRFANGVEAWLKPTDFKNDQILFTLNAMGGSSLAPPADYLDASMATALVSAAGAGGLKAIDLQKVLTGKLVSARPYIALSQHGVSGSAPPAQLETALQLLYQEITAPGDDAEAFALLKKQLDAAVANRGRSPGQIFGEKLADVNTSHHYTAQPLTPERVGSLDREKMIAFYRERFANAADFSFFMVGAFKLDEAIPLVAEYVGALPSTGKRTSSYKDVGLRFPTEDKKAKVEAGREPRAQSVISFFADPSIDPQEQEYVIAANTVLDIALRDILREDLGQTYTVQVGLSQPLPQRGAGHIQIRFGAAPENLDAMVARALQEIARLQKEGPSVDLTNRAKESARRGYETAMRTNDYWLGRLQTIQVYDRDPGEILTRPKRIDAVTPPVLQETFRKYFPSDRMTIVTLVPAAAP
;
A
#
# COMPACT_ATOMS: atom_id res chain seq x y z
N MET A 1 83.47 -5.54 -40.21
CA MET A 1 83.95 -6.53 -39.21
C MET A 1 83.38 -6.12 -37.86
N LEU A 2 82.76 -6.98 -37.17
CA LEU A 2 82.10 -6.77 -35.89
C LEU A 2 80.82 -5.91 -35.89
N MET A 3 79.70 -6.55 -35.97
CA MET A 3 78.47 -6.28 -35.20
C MET A 3 77.43 -7.39 -35.40
N LYS A 4 77.23 -8.20 -34.41
CA LYS A 4 76.04 -8.99 -34.20
C LYS A 4 76.16 -9.61 -32.84
N LYS A 5 75.34 -9.06 -31.86
CA LYS A 5 74.78 -9.77 -30.74
C LYS A 5 74.13 -8.74 -29.77
N ARG A 6 72.87 -8.52 -29.84
CA ARG A 6 71.97 -8.13 -28.74
C ARG A 6 70.58 -7.95 -29.30
N ALA A 7 69.84 -9.02 -29.33
CA ALA A 7 68.40 -9.02 -29.49
C ALA A 7 67.89 -10.40 -29.05
N PHE A 8 67.77 -10.67 -27.77
CA PHE A 8 66.96 -11.79 -27.23
C PHE A 8 66.90 -11.73 -25.69
N VAL A 9 66.38 -10.64 -25.09
CA VAL A 9 65.86 -10.64 -23.69
C VAL A 9 64.83 -9.48 -23.60
N GLY A 10 63.69 -9.60 -24.21
CA GLY A 10 62.69 -8.55 -24.15
C GLY A 10 61.24 -9.05 -24.29
N THR A 11 61.07 -10.36 -24.45
CA THR A 11 59.72 -10.88 -24.83
C THR A 11 59.11 -11.83 -23.81
N CYS A 12 59.74 -12.04 -22.64
CA CYS A 12 59.18 -12.91 -21.58
C CYS A 12 58.64 -12.15 -20.32
N ALA A 13 58.78 -10.82 -20.28
CA ALA A 13 58.25 -10.04 -19.14
C ALA A 13 56.90 -9.36 -19.39
N ALA A 14 56.36 -9.41 -20.60
CA ALA A 14 55.06 -8.83 -20.95
C ALA A 14 53.90 -9.84 -20.97
N LEU A 15 54.13 -11.12 -20.72
CA LEU A 15 53.10 -12.17 -20.64
C LEU A 15 52.80 -12.64 -19.23
N ALA A 16 53.42 -12.06 -18.19
CA ALA A 16 53.15 -12.41 -16.80
C ALA A 16 52.32 -11.33 -16.05
N ALA A 17 51.88 -10.24 -16.73
CA ALA A 17 51.09 -9.18 -16.10
C ALA A 17 49.64 -9.11 -16.63
N ALA A 18 49.21 -10.07 -17.45
CA ALA A 18 47.83 -10.15 -17.96
C ALA A 18 47.05 -11.37 -17.38
N ALA A 19 47.56 -11.96 -16.34
CA ALA A 19 46.85 -13.04 -15.63
C ALA A 19 46.56 -12.60 -14.22
N SER A 20 45.32 -12.23 -13.97
CA SER A 20 44.58 -12.23 -12.71
C SER A 20 43.88 -10.91 -12.38
N LEU A 21 42.88 -10.63 -13.15
CA LEU A 21 41.61 -10.09 -12.68
C LEU A 21 40.47 -10.89 -13.35
N ALA A 22 40.58 -12.22 -13.31
CA ALA A 22 39.39 -13.06 -13.37
C ALA A 22 38.70 -12.86 -12.02
N ALA A 23 37.64 -12.08 -11.98
CA ALA A 23 36.74 -12.02 -10.83
C ALA A 23 36.42 -13.48 -10.49
N GLN A 24 36.82 -13.91 -9.29
CA GLN A 24 36.60 -15.28 -8.84
C GLN A 24 35.11 -15.49 -8.83
N ALA A 25 34.59 -16.49 -9.56
CA ALA A 25 33.17 -16.77 -9.63
C ALA A 25 32.58 -16.85 -8.19
N PRO A 26 31.42 -16.27 -7.93
CA PRO A 26 30.84 -16.28 -6.60
C PRO A 26 30.73 -17.71 -6.03
N ASN A 27 31.12 -17.90 -4.79
CA ASN A 27 30.95 -19.19 -4.11
C ASN A 27 29.48 -19.42 -3.77
N LEU A 28 28.76 -20.12 -4.62
CA LEU A 28 27.33 -20.39 -4.45
C LEU A 28 26.96 -21.21 -3.20
N GLN A 29 27.94 -21.90 -2.57
CA GLN A 29 27.71 -22.66 -1.34
C GLN A 29 27.98 -21.83 -0.07
N ALA A 30 28.45 -20.60 -0.21
CA ALA A 30 28.66 -19.74 0.93
C ALA A 30 27.34 -19.38 1.62
N THR A 31 27.31 -19.45 2.95
CA THR A 31 26.16 -19.02 3.74
C THR A 31 26.06 -17.50 3.74
N ILE A 32 24.87 -16.99 3.60
CA ILE A 32 24.56 -15.55 3.73
C ILE A 32 24.72 -15.17 5.22
N PRO A 33 25.54 -14.17 5.56
CA PRO A 33 25.72 -13.76 6.94
C PRO A 33 24.48 -13.01 7.46
N PHE A 34 24.32 -12.95 8.77
CA PHE A 34 23.37 -12.04 9.40
C PHE A 34 23.98 -10.63 9.55
N ASP A 35 23.14 -9.59 9.51
CA ASP A 35 23.58 -8.18 9.61
C ASP A 35 24.35 -7.91 10.91
N THR A 36 25.60 -7.52 10.77
CA THR A 36 26.51 -7.24 11.90
C THR A 36 26.16 -5.97 12.70
N ALA A 37 25.29 -5.11 12.17
CA ALA A 37 24.78 -3.94 12.87
C ALA A 37 23.75 -4.29 13.96
N VAL A 38 23.30 -5.55 14.02
CA VAL A 38 22.29 -6.04 14.97
C VAL A 38 22.96 -6.76 16.12
N ARG A 39 22.67 -6.35 17.34
CA ARG A 39 23.00 -7.12 18.54
C ARG A 39 21.93 -8.18 18.75
N THR A 40 22.31 -9.43 18.77
CA THR A 40 21.38 -10.55 18.97
C THR A 40 21.99 -11.60 19.92
N ALA A 41 21.14 -12.18 20.75
CA ALA A 41 21.49 -13.34 21.56
C ALA A 41 20.23 -14.13 21.98
N THR A 42 20.46 -15.29 22.57
CA THR A 42 19.40 -16.11 23.18
C THR A 42 19.58 -16.07 24.70
N LEU A 43 18.53 -15.72 25.43
CA LEU A 43 18.50 -15.73 26.89
C LEU A 43 18.55 -17.19 27.43
N PRO A 44 18.94 -17.41 28.69
CA PRO A 44 18.98 -18.76 29.29
C PRO A 44 17.66 -19.51 29.25
N ASN A 45 16.52 -18.79 29.20
CA ASN A 45 15.18 -19.39 29.07
C ASN A 45 14.79 -19.71 27.60
N GLY A 46 15.67 -19.46 26.61
CA GLY A 46 15.45 -19.75 25.20
C GLY A 46 14.91 -18.59 24.37
N LEU A 47 14.51 -17.47 24.97
CA LEU A 47 14.01 -16.29 24.24
C LEU A 47 15.14 -15.64 23.46
N LYS A 48 14.85 -15.27 22.20
CA LYS A 48 15.77 -14.52 21.33
C LYS A 48 15.49 -13.02 21.40
N TYR A 49 16.52 -12.19 21.21
CA TYR A 49 16.32 -10.76 21.01
C TYR A 49 17.20 -10.22 19.90
N PHE A 50 16.71 -9.13 19.27
CA PHE A 50 17.39 -8.40 18.22
C PHE A 50 17.33 -6.91 18.56
N VAL A 51 18.48 -6.24 18.66
CA VAL A 51 18.58 -4.82 19.02
C VAL A 51 19.44 -4.10 17.99
N ARG A 52 18.89 -3.04 17.39
CA ARG A 52 19.59 -2.20 16.42
C ARG A 52 19.36 -0.73 16.73
N GLN A 53 20.44 0.06 16.71
CA GLN A 53 20.33 1.50 16.73
C GLN A 53 19.95 2.01 15.35
N ASN A 54 18.93 2.89 15.28
CA ASN A 54 18.54 3.59 14.06
C ASN A 54 17.83 4.90 14.42
N SER A 55 18.28 6.02 13.88
CA SER A 55 17.73 7.35 14.20
C SER A 55 16.66 7.83 13.19
N ARG A 56 15.99 6.91 12.52
CA ARG A 56 14.91 7.20 11.56
C ARG A 56 13.62 6.44 11.90
N PRO A 57 12.58 7.15 12.32
CA PRO A 57 12.54 8.55 12.75
C PRO A 57 13.33 8.78 14.04
N ALA A 58 13.88 9.99 14.23
CA ALA A 58 14.58 10.34 15.47
C ALA A 58 13.61 10.31 16.68
N LYS A 59 14.12 9.96 17.85
CA LYS A 59 13.35 9.87 19.10
C LYS A 59 12.18 8.88 19.02
N ARG A 60 12.32 7.81 18.23
CA ARG A 60 11.33 6.75 18.10
C ARG A 60 11.98 5.39 18.25
N LEU A 61 11.22 4.45 18.82
CA LEU A 61 11.60 3.06 19.00
C LEU A 61 10.49 2.17 18.47
N SER A 62 10.83 1.29 17.53
CA SER A 62 9.95 0.25 17.00
C SER A 62 10.24 -1.06 17.74
N LEU A 63 9.28 -1.50 18.52
CA LEU A 63 9.34 -2.73 19.29
C LEU A 63 8.40 -3.77 18.67
N ARG A 64 8.87 -5.04 18.59
CA ARG A 64 8.06 -6.17 18.16
C ARG A 64 8.24 -7.33 19.13
N LEU A 65 7.14 -8.02 19.44
CA LEU A 65 7.14 -9.33 20.08
C LEU A 65 6.62 -10.33 19.06
N ALA A 66 7.46 -11.20 18.55
CA ALA A 66 7.10 -12.23 17.58
C ALA A 66 6.99 -13.59 18.28
N VAL A 67 5.83 -14.23 18.14
CA VAL A 67 5.51 -15.53 18.74
C VAL A 67 5.27 -16.56 17.64
N LYS A 68 6.03 -17.68 17.61
CA LYS A 68 5.85 -18.80 16.66
C LYS A 68 4.63 -19.64 17.05
N ALA A 69 3.47 -19.02 17.12
CA ALA A 69 2.17 -19.66 17.37
C ALA A 69 1.04 -18.79 16.79
N GLY A 70 0.17 -19.41 16.03
CA GLY A 70 -1.01 -18.80 15.42
C GLY A 70 -2.14 -19.81 15.35
N SER A 71 -3.11 -19.58 14.46
CA SER A 71 -4.32 -20.40 14.39
C SER A 71 -4.07 -21.87 14.03
N LEU A 72 -3.00 -22.20 13.35
CA LEU A 72 -2.64 -23.58 13.03
C LEU A 72 -2.37 -24.43 14.27
N PHE A 73 -1.97 -23.79 15.38
CA PHE A 73 -1.64 -24.42 16.65
C PHE A 73 -2.88 -24.71 17.53
N GLU A 74 -4.05 -24.27 17.10
CA GLU A 74 -5.31 -24.45 17.80
C GLU A 74 -5.81 -25.91 17.71
N ALA A 75 -6.34 -26.45 18.80
CA ALA A 75 -7.15 -27.67 18.77
C ALA A 75 -8.50 -27.39 18.10
N ASP A 76 -9.28 -28.44 17.80
CA ASP A 76 -10.57 -28.28 17.09
C ASP A 76 -11.58 -27.42 17.88
N ASP A 77 -11.52 -27.43 19.20
CA ASP A 77 -12.35 -26.62 20.10
C ASP A 77 -11.72 -25.28 20.48
N GLN A 78 -10.63 -24.87 19.82
CA GLN A 78 -9.91 -23.63 20.09
C GLN A 78 -9.90 -22.65 18.88
N GLN A 79 -10.58 -22.97 17.79
CA GLN A 79 -10.51 -22.18 16.56
C GLN A 79 -10.99 -20.73 16.76
N GLY A 80 -10.05 -19.78 16.67
CA GLY A 80 -10.21 -18.35 16.94
C GLY A 80 -9.67 -17.90 18.29
N LEU A 81 -9.17 -18.81 19.14
CA LEU A 81 -8.65 -18.43 20.46
C LEU A 81 -7.25 -17.84 20.38
N ALA A 82 -6.44 -18.18 19.36
CA ALA A 82 -5.15 -17.54 19.12
C ALA A 82 -5.34 -16.04 18.85
N HIS A 83 -6.29 -15.68 18.01
CA HIS A 83 -6.66 -14.31 17.70
C HIS A 83 -7.30 -13.60 18.90
N LEU A 84 -8.17 -14.27 19.65
CA LEU A 84 -8.74 -13.70 20.87
C LEU A 84 -7.66 -13.39 21.93
N ILE A 85 -6.59 -14.19 22.03
CA ILE A 85 -5.44 -13.89 22.91
C ILE A 85 -4.71 -12.63 22.48
N GLU A 86 -4.56 -12.42 21.18
CA GLU A 86 -4.00 -11.19 20.66
C GLU A 86 -4.74 -9.96 21.14
N HIS A 87 -6.08 -9.95 21.06
CA HIS A 87 -6.94 -8.90 21.59
C HIS A 87 -6.80 -8.74 23.09
N MET A 88 -6.75 -9.87 23.82
CA MET A 88 -6.64 -9.85 25.28
C MET A 88 -5.33 -9.25 25.78
N ALA A 89 -4.30 -9.12 24.95
CA ALA A 89 -3.06 -8.45 25.29
C ALA A 89 -3.26 -6.98 25.69
N PHE A 90 -4.31 -6.35 25.16
CA PHE A 90 -4.67 -4.95 25.46
C PHE A 90 -5.72 -4.83 26.58
N ASN A 91 -6.29 -5.95 27.06
CA ASN A 91 -7.39 -6.02 28.00
C ASN A 91 -6.98 -6.53 29.39
N GLY A 92 -5.81 -6.12 29.85
CA GLY A 92 -5.29 -6.35 31.20
C GLY A 92 -4.21 -7.41 31.32
N SER A 93 -3.20 -7.07 32.08
CA SER A 93 -2.00 -7.88 32.31
C SER A 93 -1.50 -7.72 33.74
N ALA A 94 -0.34 -8.30 34.05
CA ALA A 94 0.26 -8.26 35.38
C ALA A 94 0.55 -6.84 35.86
N HIS A 95 0.93 -5.93 34.96
CA HIS A 95 1.32 -4.56 35.31
C HIS A 95 0.32 -3.49 34.84
N PHE A 96 -0.65 -3.84 34.00
CA PHE A 96 -1.62 -2.90 33.43
C PHE A 96 -3.05 -3.40 33.63
N LYS A 97 -3.91 -2.52 34.13
CA LYS A 97 -5.37 -2.79 34.20
C LYS A 97 -5.99 -2.71 32.82
N PRO A 98 -7.20 -3.29 32.61
CA PRO A 98 -7.96 -3.10 31.36
C PRO A 98 -8.08 -1.64 30.97
N GLY A 99 -7.81 -1.30 29.70
CA GLY A 99 -7.84 0.05 29.16
C GLY A 99 -6.67 0.98 29.55
N GLU A 100 -5.91 0.67 30.61
CA GLU A 100 -4.81 1.52 31.08
C GLU A 100 -3.67 1.61 30.06
N LEU A 101 -3.31 0.50 29.43
CA LEU A 101 -2.20 0.44 28.49
C LEU A 101 -2.47 1.29 27.23
N VAL A 102 -3.65 1.18 26.66
CA VAL A 102 -4.06 1.95 25.46
C VAL A 102 -4.11 3.44 25.79
N SER A 103 -4.75 3.81 26.92
CA SER A 103 -4.82 5.20 27.37
C SER A 103 -3.44 5.79 27.64
N TYR A 104 -2.51 5.02 28.22
CA TYR A 104 -1.15 5.44 28.43
C TYR A 104 -0.42 5.71 27.11
N PHE A 105 -0.48 4.79 26.14
CA PHE A 105 0.19 4.99 24.86
C PHE A 105 -0.39 6.19 24.10
N GLU A 106 -1.68 6.40 24.12
CA GLU A 106 -2.28 7.57 23.50
C GLU A 106 -1.89 8.88 24.19
N SER A 107 -1.69 8.86 25.51
CA SER A 107 -1.22 10.05 26.27
C SER A 107 0.18 10.52 25.88
N ILE A 108 0.98 9.62 25.27
CA ILE A 108 2.32 9.93 24.73
C ILE A 108 2.33 10.06 23.20
N GLY A 109 1.16 10.08 22.56
CA GLY A 109 1.00 10.24 21.12
C GLY A 109 1.18 8.96 20.30
N ALA A 110 1.22 7.79 20.94
CA ALA A 110 1.24 6.49 20.26
C ALA A 110 -0.19 5.93 20.19
N ARG A 111 -0.86 6.13 19.04
CA ARG A 111 -2.27 5.76 18.84
C ARG A 111 -2.44 4.29 18.53
N LEU A 112 -3.56 3.71 19.01
CA LEU A 112 -4.02 2.38 18.60
C LEU A 112 -4.26 2.35 17.08
N GLY A 113 -3.86 1.25 16.43
CA GLY A 113 -3.85 1.06 14.99
C GLY A 113 -2.52 1.48 14.35
N PRO A 114 -2.21 2.79 14.22
CA PRO A 114 -0.98 3.20 13.53
C PRO A 114 0.34 2.92 14.28
N HIS A 115 0.34 2.93 15.61
CA HIS A 115 1.56 2.81 16.42
C HIS A 115 1.52 1.65 17.42
N VAL A 116 0.34 1.26 17.85
CA VAL A 116 0.08 0.15 18.77
C VAL A 116 -0.85 -0.81 18.04
N ASN A 117 -0.35 -1.98 17.68
CA ASN A 117 -1.09 -2.92 16.86
C ASN A 117 -0.61 -4.35 17.12
N ALA A 118 -1.34 -5.34 16.61
CA ALA A 118 -0.92 -6.73 16.57
C ALA A 118 -1.56 -7.43 15.37
N TYR A 119 -1.12 -8.63 15.07
CA TYR A 119 -1.80 -9.53 14.14
C TYR A 119 -1.56 -10.99 14.50
N THR A 120 -2.54 -11.83 14.19
CA THR A 120 -2.45 -13.28 14.24
C THR A 120 -2.59 -13.86 12.85
N SER A 121 -1.63 -14.70 12.44
CA SER A 121 -1.66 -15.46 11.21
C SER A 121 -1.82 -16.96 11.51
N PHE A 122 -1.58 -17.81 10.52
CA PHE A 122 -1.62 -19.26 10.71
C PHE A 122 -0.51 -19.76 11.64
N ASP A 123 0.71 -19.24 11.47
CA ASP A 123 1.92 -19.76 12.11
C ASP A 123 2.46 -18.87 13.22
N GLU A 124 2.00 -17.61 13.31
CA GLU A 124 2.54 -16.62 14.22
C GLU A 124 1.51 -15.63 14.75
N THR A 125 1.88 -14.98 15.86
CA THR A 125 1.26 -13.77 16.39
C THR A 125 2.35 -12.73 16.63
N VAL A 126 2.16 -11.50 16.18
CA VAL A 126 3.14 -10.41 16.32
C VAL A 126 2.48 -9.19 16.93
N TYR A 127 3.06 -8.67 18.01
CA TYR A 127 2.67 -7.43 18.65
C TYR A 127 3.64 -6.31 18.27
N MET A 128 3.12 -5.12 18.04
CA MET A 128 3.86 -3.96 17.50
C MET A 128 3.61 -2.74 18.36
N LEU A 129 4.70 -2.13 18.87
CA LEU A 129 4.65 -0.90 19.65
C LEU A 129 5.68 0.08 19.05
N ASP A 130 5.22 1.17 18.43
CA ASP A 130 6.04 2.25 17.93
C ASP A 130 5.90 3.46 18.89
N VAL A 131 6.87 3.65 19.78
CA VAL A 131 6.79 4.58 20.90
C VAL A 131 7.86 5.67 20.85
N PRO A 132 7.64 6.85 21.48
CA PRO A 132 8.72 7.80 21.72
C PRO A 132 9.86 7.17 22.54
N SER A 133 11.11 7.51 22.21
CA SER A 133 12.31 7.04 22.92
C SER A 133 13.04 8.16 23.68
N ASP A 134 12.49 9.39 23.66
CA ASP A 134 13.07 10.56 24.33
C ASP A 134 12.89 10.55 25.85
N LYS A 135 12.16 9.57 26.41
CA LYS A 135 11.93 9.37 27.84
C LYS A 135 12.17 7.90 28.22
N PRO A 136 13.16 7.62 29.08
CA PRO A 136 13.48 6.24 29.47
C PRO A 136 12.30 5.47 30.07
N GLU A 137 11.44 6.13 30.85
CA GLU A 137 10.27 5.52 31.47
C GLU A 137 9.23 5.02 30.44
N VAL A 138 9.15 5.65 29.28
CA VAL A 138 8.28 5.21 28.17
C VAL A 138 8.82 3.91 27.59
N VAL A 139 10.13 3.83 27.37
CA VAL A 139 10.79 2.64 26.84
C VAL A 139 10.64 1.47 27.82
N GLU A 140 10.87 1.69 29.10
CA GLU A 140 10.72 0.67 30.15
C GLU A 140 9.29 0.13 30.20
N LYS A 141 8.27 1.02 30.18
CA LYS A 141 6.87 0.60 30.17
C LYS A 141 6.49 -0.17 28.90
N ALA A 142 6.98 0.24 27.73
CA ALA A 142 6.72 -0.47 26.48
C ALA A 142 7.35 -1.87 26.46
N VAL A 143 8.57 -2.01 26.97
CA VAL A 143 9.24 -3.34 27.11
C VAL A 143 8.52 -4.19 28.15
N THR A 144 8.05 -3.61 29.26
CA THR A 144 7.23 -4.32 30.27
C THR A 144 5.92 -4.81 29.67
N ALA A 145 5.24 -3.99 28.86
CA ALA A 145 4.01 -4.41 28.17
C ALA A 145 4.26 -5.63 27.26
N LEU A 146 5.35 -5.65 26.48
CA LEU A 146 5.69 -6.82 25.67
C LEU A 146 6.03 -8.06 26.53
N ALA A 147 6.66 -7.87 27.68
CA ALA A 147 6.92 -8.99 28.60
C ALA A 147 5.62 -9.54 29.21
N ASP A 148 4.65 -8.68 29.50
CA ASP A 148 3.31 -9.07 29.93
C ASP A 148 2.55 -9.80 28.81
N PHE A 149 2.65 -9.35 27.57
CA PHE A 149 2.06 -10.08 26.43
C PHE A 149 2.63 -11.48 26.29
N ALA A 150 3.94 -11.64 26.53
CA ALA A 150 4.60 -12.94 26.49
C ALA A 150 4.22 -13.88 27.64
N GLY A 151 3.95 -13.35 28.84
CA GLY A 151 3.81 -14.22 30.02
C GLY A 151 2.85 -13.77 31.12
N GLY A 152 2.28 -12.57 31.03
CA GLY A 152 1.54 -11.93 32.11
C GLY A 152 0.09 -11.57 31.83
N LEU A 153 -0.57 -12.12 30.80
CA LEU A 153 -1.97 -11.80 30.49
C LEU A 153 -2.91 -12.27 31.61
N SER A 154 -3.82 -11.38 32.03
CA SER A 154 -4.78 -11.64 33.11
C SER A 154 -5.82 -12.67 32.69
N LEU A 155 -6.39 -12.57 31.49
CA LEU A 155 -7.43 -13.42 30.93
C LEU A 155 -8.60 -13.64 31.92
N THR A 156 -9.09 -12.56 32.52
CA THR A 156 -10.24 -12.66 33.42
C THR A 156 -11.51 -12.99 32.63
N LYS A 157 -12.44 -13.69 33.27
CA LYS A 157 -13.71 -14.07 32.60
C LYS A 157 -14.48 -12.84 32.11
N GLU A 158 -14.49 -11.79 32.90
CA GLU A 158 -15.20 -10.54 32.59
C GLU A 158 -14.66 -9.89 31.30
N GLU A 159 -13.34 -9.67 31.19
CA GLU A 159 -12.73 -9.05 30.02
C GLU A 159 -12.77 -9.96 28.78
N VAL A 160 -12.59 -11.28 28.96
CA VAL A 160 -12.72 -12.23 27.87
C VAL A 160 -14.14 -12.23 27.31
N ASP A 161 -15.18 -12.25 28.17
CA ASP A 161 -16.57 -12.28 27.70
C ASP A 161 -16.95 -10.97 26.99
N LYS A 162 -16.39 -9.83 27.41
CA LYS A 162 -16.55 -8.53 26.76
C LYS A 162 -15.88 -8.53 25.36
N GLU A 163 -14.64 -9.00 25.27
CA GLU A 163 -13.85 -8.94 24.03
C GLU A 163 -14.36 -9.92 22.95
N ARG A 164 -15.05 -11.01 23.35
CA ARG A 164 -15.72 -11.91 22.39
C ARG A 164 -16.65 -11.14 21.44
N GLY A 165 -17.37 -10.14 21.96
CA GLY A 165 -18.24 -9.28 21.15
C GLY A 165 -17.47 -8.57 20.04
N VAL A 166 -16.34 -7.97 20.38
CA VAL A 166 -15.47 -7.24 19.43
C VAL A 166 -14.92 -8.17 18.34
N VAL A 167 -14.41 -9.35 18.72
CA VAL A 167 -13.89 -10.35 17.74
C VAL A 167 -15.01 -10.87 16.83
N ILE A 168 -16.23 -11.04 17.35
CA ILE A 168 -17.39 -11.42 16.54
C ILE A 168 -17.78 -10.32 15.55
N GLU A 169 -17.71 -9.05 15.93
CA GLU A 169 -17.98 -7.95 15.01
C GLU A 169 -16.87 -7.83 13.93
N GLU A 170 -15.63 -8.13 14.26
CA GLU A 170 -14.55 -8.24 13.27
C GLU A 170 -14.82 -9.40 12.28
N TRP A 171 -15.14 -10.59 12.80
CA TRP A 171 -15.55 -11.73 11.97
C TRP A 171 -16.71 -11.34 11.04
N ARG A 172 -17.74 -10.67 11.58
CA ARG A 172 -18.91 -10.19 10.83
C ARG A 172 -18.49 -9.20 9.72
N GLY A 173 -17.57 -8.27 10.02
CA GLY A 173 -17.02 -7.32 9.06
C GLY A 173 -16.35 -7.99 7.87
N GLY A 174 -15.71 -9.15 8.08
CA GLY A 174 -15.06 -9.95 7.05
C GLY A 174 -16.00 -10.78 6.15
N LEU A 175 -17.30 -10.85 6.46
CA LEU A 175 -18.25 -11.60 5.65
C LEU A 175 -18.53 -10.92 4.31
N GLY A 176 -18.83 -11.72 3.28
CA GLY A 176 -19.19 -11.26 1.93
C GLY A 176 -18.75 -12.26 0.85
N ALA A 177 -18.78 -11.82 -0.41
CA ALA A 177 -18.37 -12.68 -1.54
C ALA A 177 -16.97 -13.28 -1.36
N GLY A 178 -16.00 -12.47 -0.88
CA GLY A 178 -14.62 -12.91 -0.67
C GLY A 178 -14.51 -14.07 0.33
N SER A 179 -15.18 -14.01 1.47
CA SER A 179 -15.19 -15.10 2.46
C SER A 179 -15.86 -16.35 1.91
N ARG A 180 -17.01 -16.22 1.23
CA ARG A 180 -17.69 -17.36 0.60
C ARG A 180 -16.87 -18.05 -0.48
N ILE A 181 -16.09 -17.30 -1.26
CA ILE A 181 -15.15 -17.85 -2.26
C ILE A 181 -14.01 -18.57 -1.57
N ARG A 182 -13.36 -17.90 -0.62
CA ARG A 182 -12.25 -18.49 0.14
C ARG A 182 -12.66 -19.83 0.78
N ASP A 183 -13.81 -19.88 1.44
CA ASP A 183 -14.29 -21.08 2.13
C ASP A 183 -14.51 -22.26 1.17
N LYS A 184 -14.79 -21.99 -0.12
CA LYS A 184 -14.90 -23.01 -1.17
C LYS A 184 -13.57 -23.37 -1.81
N GLN A 185 -12.68 -22.39 -2.00
CA GLN A 185 -11.43 -22.59 -2.74
C GLN A 185 -10.26 -23.04 -1.87
N PHE A 186 -10.18 -22.64 -0.58
CA PHE A 186 -9.09 -23.06 0.30
C PHE A 186 -8.98 -24.57 0.48
N PRO A 187 -10.06 -25.34 0.64
CA PRO A 187 -9.96 -26.80 0.67
C PRO A 187 -9.33 -27.41 -0.59
N VAL A 188 -9.54 -26.80 -1.75
CA VAL A 188 -8.95 -27.26 -3.02
C VAL A 188 -7.48 -26.80 -3.12
N LEU A 189 -7.20 -25.52 -2.82
CA LEU A 189 -5.86 -24.94 -2.86
C LEU A 189 -4.91 -25.64 -1.89
N PHE A 190 -5.31 -25.76 -0.63
CA PHE A 190 -4.48 -26.35 0.42
C PHE A 190 -4.57 -27.88 0.50
N HIS A 191 -5.48 -28.50 -0.24
CA HIS A 191 -5.56 -29.94 -0.46
C HIS A 191 -5.21 -30.82 0.76
N ARG A 192 -6.16 -31.05 1.66
CA ARG A 192 -5.99 -31.85 2.88
C ARG A 192 -4.99 -31.29 3.90
N SER A 193 -4.49 -30.08 3.71
CA SER A 193 -3.67 -29.41 4.70
C SER A 193 -4.53 -28.80 5.79
N ARG A 194 -3.97 -28.73 6.99
CA ARG A 194 -4.58 -28.05 8.14
C ARG A 194 -4.88 -26.56 7.90
N TYR A 195 -4.14 -25.91 7.00
CA TYR A 195 -4.37 -24.50 6.60
C TYR A 195 -5.79 -24.25 6.08
N ALA A 196 -6.42 -25.22 5.42
CA ALA A 196 -7.78 -25.07 4.94
C ALA A 196 -8.83 -24.94 6.06
N GLU A 197 -8.50 -25.42 7.27
CA GLU A 197 -9.45 -25.57 8.38
C GLU A 197 -9.16 -24.62 9.56
N ARG A 198 -8.07 -23.84 9.50
CA ARG A 198 -7.55 -23.04 10.64
C ARG A 198 -7.41 -21.57 10.28
N LEU A 199 -8.49 -20.99 9.74
CA LEU A 199 -8.48 -19.55 9.47
C LEU A 199 -8.24 -18.76 10.78
N PRO A 200 -7.36 -17.74 10.78
CA PRO A 200 -7.01 -16.97 11.98
C PRO A 200 -8.22 -16.37 12.70
N ILE A 201 -9.21 -15.88 11.94
CA ILE A 201 -10.44 -15.31 12.52
C ILE A 201 -11.28 -16.34 13.28
N GLY A 202 -11.06 -17.64 13.07
CA GLY A 202 -11.71 -18.73 13.77
C GLY A 202 -13.19 -18.96 13.46
N LYS A 203 -13.85 -19.61 14.40
CA LYS A 203 -15.28 -19.98 14.31
C LYS A 203 -16.09 -19.21 15.35
N PRO A 204 -17.15 -18.50 14.95
CA PRO A 204 -17.93 -17.68 15.88
C PRO A 204 -18.56 -18.46 17.02
N GLU A 205 -18.98 -19.72 16.80
CA GLU A 205 -19.53 -20.57 17.84
C GLU A 205 -18.49 -20.94 18.91
N ILE A 206 -17.21 -21.11 18.53
CA ILE A 206 -16.13 -21.38 19.47
C ILE A 206 -15.75 -20.09 20.20
N ILE A 207 -15.60 -18.99 19.50
CA ILE A 207 -15.26 -17.68 20.09
C ILE A 207 -16.31 -17.31 21.15
N ARG A 208 -17.63 -17.50 20.90
CA ARG A 208 -18.69 -17.19 21.87
C ARG A 208 -18.69 -18.09 23.11
N ASN A 209 -18.39 -19.37 22.96
CA ASN A 209 -18.73 -20.38 23.96
C ASN A 209 -17.51 -21.05 24.61
N ALA A 210 -16.30 -20.94 24.08
CA ALA A 210 -15.14 -21.61 24.62
C ALA A 210 -14.89 -21.16 26.08
N PRO A 211 -14.70 -22.09 27.04
CA PRO A 211 -14.34 -21.74 28.40
C PRO A 211 -13.01 -20.97 28.45
N VAL A 212 -12.89 -20.00 29.36
CA VAL A 212 -11.65 -19.24 29.56
C VAL A 212 -10.46 -20.17 29.82
N ALA A 213 -10.68 -21.31 30.44
CA ALA A 213 -9.63 -22.33 30.65
C ALA A 213 -9.03 -22.85 29.34
N ARG A 214 -9.80 -22.89 28.22
CA ARG A 214 -9.28 -23.29 26.90
C ARG A 214 -8.41 -22.21 26.30
N LEU A 215 -8.76 -20.93 26.48
CA LEU A 215 -7.95 -19.79 26.12
C LEU A 215 -6.62 -19.79 26.91
N ARG A 216 -6.70 -19.98 28.22
CA ARG A 216 -5.54 -20.10 29.12
C ARG A 216 -4.64 -21.26 28.68
N ALA A 217 -5.22 -22.42 28.37
CA ALA A 217 -4.47 -23.59 27.94
C ALA A 217 -3.67 -23.35 26.65
N PHE A 218 -4.25 -22.63 25.65
CA PHE A 218 -3.52 -22.24 24.45
C PHE A 218 -2.36 -21.31 24.79
N TYR A 219 -2.62 -20.25 25.56
CA TYR A 219 -1.61 -19.28 25.96
C TYR A 219 -0.46 -19.93 26.71
N ASP A 220 -0.73 -20.76 27.72
CA ASP A 220 0.28 -21.42 28.53
C ASP A 220 1.09 -22.46 27.74
N THR A 221 0.50 -23.09 26.73
CA THR A 221 1.18 -24.10 25.90
C THR A 221 2.10 -23.46 24.89
N TRP A 222 1.67 -22.38 24.21
CA TRP A 222 2.33 -21.87 23.01
C TRP A 222 3.12 -20.58 23.21
N TYR A 223 2.77 -19.73 24.19
CA TYR A 223 3.53 -18.52 24.52
C TYR A 223 4.68 -18.88 25.47
N ARG A 224 5.69 -19.49 24.88
CA ARG A 224 6.89 -20.00 25.57
C ARG A 224 8.11 -19.18 25.19
N PRO A 225 9.06 -18.94 26.12
CA PRO A 225 10.27 -18.16 25.81
C PRO A 225 11.03 -18.67 24.59
N ASP A 226 11.17 -19.99 24.42
CA ASP A 226 11.87 -20.64 23.32
C ASP A 226 11.17 -20.47 21.94
N ARG A 227 9.95 -19.95 21.92
CA ARG A 227 9.16 -19.66 20.70
C ARG A 227 8.98 -18.16 20.45
N ILE A 228 9.63 -17.32 21.23
CA ILE A 228 9.42 -15.86 21.23
C ILE A 228 10.72 -15.16 20.86
N ALA A 229 10.59 -14.09 20.09
CA ALA A 229 11.63 -13.10 19.91
C ALA A 229 11.14 -11.70 20.24
N VAL A 230 12.05 -10.90 20.82
CA VAL A 230 11.89 -9.46 21.03
C VAL A 230 12.78 -8.73 20.05
N ILE A 231 12.20 -7.86 19.27
CA ILE A 231 12.90 -7.03 18.30
C ILE A 231 12.76 -5.57 18.73
N ALA A 232 13.86 -4.84 18.79
CA ALA A 232 13.89 -3.45 19.19
C ALA A 232 14.83 -2.65 18.29
N VAL A 233 14.26 -1.76 17.47
CA VAL A 233 14.99 -0.94 16.51
C VAL A 233 14.61 0.52 16.71
N GLY A 234 15.59 1.40 16.94
CA GLY A 234 15.27 2.82 17.03
C GLY A 234 16.37 3.70 17.60
N ASP A 235 15.99 4.92 17.89
CA ASP A 235 16.86 5.97 18.41
C ASP A 235 16.99 5.84 19.93
N ALA A 236 17.73 4.83 20.37
CA ALA A 236 17.99 4.53 21.77
C ALA A 236 19.39 3.90 21.94
N ASP A 237 19.98 4.04 23.12
CA ASP A 237 21.22 3.34 23.45
C ASP A 237 21.01 1.83 23.47
N THR A 238 21.72 1.12 22.60
CA THR A 238 21.56 -0.32 22.42
C THR A 238 21.94 -1.15 23.64
N SER A 239 22.91 -0.69 24.44
CA SER A 239 23.34 -1.44 25.63
C SER A 239 22.32 -1.31 26.77
N GLN A 240 21.74 -0.10 26.92
CA GLN A 240 20.65 0.13 27.88
C GLN A 240 19.39 -0.64 27.48
N LEU A 241 19.04 -0.60 26.19
CA LEU A 241 17.87 -1.30 25.64
C LEU A 241 18.01 -2.82 25.80
N GLU A 242 19.18 -3.35 25.51
CA GLU A 242 19.51 -4.77 25.72
C GLU A 242 19.36 -5.15 27.19
N GLN A 243 19.85 -4.33 28.13
CA GLN A 243 19.70 -4.57 29.56
C GLN A 243 18.24 -4.54 30.02
N THR A 244 17.45 -3.59 29.51
CA THR A 244 16.00 -3.49 29.79
C THR A 244 15.28 -4.75 29.34
N ILE A 245 15.57 -5.22 28.12
CA ILE A 245 15.01 -6.48 27.58
C ILE A 245 15.41 -7.68 28.47
N LYS A 246 16.71 -7.81 28.82
CA LYS A 246 17.17 -8.91 29.69
C LYS A 246 16.46 -8.89 31.04
N THR A 247 16.29 -7.72 31.64
CA THR A 247 15.64 -7.59 32.94
C THR A 247 14.16 -8.00 32.87
N ALA A 248 13.43 -7.57 31.83
CA ALA A 248 11.99 -7.84 31.68
C ALA A 248 11.69 -9.29 31.29
N PHE A 249 12.54 -9.91 30.45
CA PHE A 249 12.21 -11.19 29.83
C PHE A 249 12.94 -12.39 30.46
N SER A 250 14.05 -12.22 31.21
CA SER A 250 14.75 -13.34 31.87
C SER A 250 13.90 -14.09 32.92
N PRO A 251 12.95 -13.45 33.63
CA PRO A 251 12.08 -14.14 34.57
C PRO A 251 11.01 -15.04 33.91
N LEU A 252 10.78 -14.91 32.63
CA LEU A 252 9.76 -15.70 31.95
C LEU A 252 10.12 -17.17 31.89
N THR A 253 9.14 -18.00 32.23
CA THR A 253 9.27 -19.47 32.22
C THR A 253 8.16 -20.09 31.36
N ALA A 254 8.42 -21.31 30.89
CA ALA A 254 7.34 -22.09 30.25
C ALA A 254 6.31 -22.49 31.31
N ARG A 255 5.04 -22.23 31.06
CA ARG A 255 3.91 -22.47 31.98
C ARG A 255 3.26 -23.83 31.79
N ALA A 256 3.55 -24.51 30.66
CA ALA A 256 3.10 -25.86 30.37
C ALA A 256 4.25 -26.69 29.76
N PRO A 257 4.18 -28.02 29.75
CA PRO A 257 5.10 -28.87 29.00
C PRO A 257 5.11 -28.52 27.52
N ALA A 258 6.25 -28.77 26.84
CA ALA A 258 6.34 -28.59 25.39
C ALA A 258 5.37 -29.53 24.69
N ALA A 259 4.59 -28.97 23.75
CA ALA A 259 3.71 -29.73 22.88
C ALA A 259 4.35 -29.84 21.48
N GLU A 260 4.04 -30.93 20.79
CA GLU A 260 4.45 -31.10 19.39
C GLU A 260 3.78 -30.05 18.50
N PRO A 261 4.56 -29.33 17.65
CA PRO A 261 3.99 -28.43 16.68
C PRO A 261 3.05 -29.16 15.69
N PRO A 262 2.02 -28.47 15.21
CA PRO A 262 1.13 -29.06 14.20
C PRO A 262 1.86 -29.34 12.88
N ASP A 263 1.32 -30.27 12.10
CA ASP A 263 1.77 -30.53 10.73
C ASP A 263 1.43 -29.30 9.85
N ARG A 264 2.43 -28.71 9.22
CA ARG A 264 2.36 -27.51 8.37
C ARG A 264 2.51 -27.83 6.89
N ARG A 265 2.60 -29.08 6.53
CA ARG A 265 2.78 -29.49 5.14
C ARG A 265 1.52 -29.19 4.34
N VAL A 266 1.71 -28.69 3.13
CA VAL A 266 0.68 -28.63 2.08
C VAL A 266 0.96 -29.79 1.13
N PRO A 267 0.12 -30.86 1.13
CA PRO A 267 0.38 -32.02 0.30
C PRO A 267 0.44 -31.66 -1.19
N LEU A 268 1.43 -32.21 -1.87
CA LEU A 268 1.54 -32.17 -3.33
C LEU A 268 0.66 -33.27 -3.94
N HIS A 269 0.30 -33.12 -5.21
CA HIS A 269 -0.56 -34.06 -5.93
C HIS A 269 -0.16 -34.13 -7.42
N GLN A 270 -0.50 -35.22 -8.10
CA GLN A 270 -0.17 -35.36 -9.51
C GLN A 270 -1.28 -34.83 -10.42
N GLU A 271 -2.52 -34.98 -10.00
CA GLU A 271 -3.68 -34.50 -10.76
C GLU A 271 -3.79 -32.95 -10.71
N THR A 272 -4.38 -32.36 -11.73
CA THR A 272 -4.81 -30.97 -11.71
C THR A 272 -6.12 -30.85 -10.93
N LEU A 273 -6.10 -30.14 -9.84
CA LEU A 273 -7.31 -29.77 -9.09
C LEU A 273 -7.93 -28.52 -9.69
N ALA A 274 -9.24 -28.37 -9.57
CA ALA A 274 -9.93 -27.18 -10.03
C ALA A 274 -11.07 -26.80 -9.09
N SER A 275 -11.41 -25.51 -9.06
CA SER A 275 -12.57 -24.97 -8.35
C SER A 275 -13.15 -23.81 -9.13
N VAL A 276 -14.44 -23.92 -9.48
CA VAL A 276 -15.19 -22.84 -10.14
C VAL A 276 -16.23 -22.32 -9.16
N VAL A 277 -16.13 -21.06 -8.77
CA VAL A 277 -17.06 -20.44 -7.82
C VAL A 277 -17.74 -19.23 -8.44
N THR A 278 -19.09 -19.25 -8.39
CA THR A 278 -19.89 -18.07 -8.74
C THR A 278 -20.48 -17.45 -7.49
N ASP A 279 -20.59 -16.13 -7.48
CA ASP A 279 -21.24 -15.40 -6.40
C ASP A 279 -22.02 -14.18 -6.93
N PRO A 280 -23.23 -13.90 -6.44
CA PRO A 280 -24.04 -12.79 -6.94
C PRO A 280 -23.49 -11.41 -6.62
N GLU A 281 -22.62 -11.27 -5.62
CA GLU A 281 -22.01 -10.00 -5.21
C GLU A 281 -20.64 -9.76 -5.86
N LEU A 282 -20.13 -10.73 -6.64
CA LEU A 282 -18.90 -10.54 -7.42
C LEU A 282 -19.12 -9.52 -8.54
N THR A 283 -18.08 -8.74 -8.78
CA THR A 283 -18.05 -7.72 -9.83
C THR A 283 -17.04 -8.01 -10.95
N ARG A 284 -16.26 -9.08 -10.82
CA ARG A 284 -15.17 -9.44 -11.77
C ARG A 284 -15.10 -10.93 -11.97
N SER A 285 -14.65 -11.31 -13.17
CA SER A 285 -14.31 -12.69 -13.51
C SER A 285 -12.79 -12.83 -13.58
N SER A 286 -12.25 -13.82 -12.88
CA SER A 286 -10.81 -14.13 -12.92
C SER A 286 -10.56 -15.62 -12.86
N VAL A 287 -9.40 -16.02 -13.35
CA VAL A 287 -8.89 -17.38 -13.23
C VAL A 287 -7.43 -17.34 -12.84
N GLU A 288 -7.05 -18.24 -11.94
CA GLU A 288 -5.68 -18.46 -11.50
C GLU A 288 -5.24 -19.89 -11.82
N ILE A 289 -4.00 -20.02 -12.26
CA ILE A 289 -3.30 -21.30 -12.35
C ILE A 289 -2.17 -21.28 -11.33
N VAL A 290 -2.36 -22.03 -10.26
CA VAL A 290 -1.44 -22.10 -9.13
C VAL A 290 -0.65 -23.40 -9.22
N ARG A 291 0.66 -23.35 -9.25
CA ARG A 291 1.53 -24.50 -9.10
C ARG A 291 2.20 -24.49 -7.73
N LYS A 292 1.85 -25.47 -6.91
CA LYS A 292 2.44 -25.64 -5.57
C LYS A 292 3.77 -26.38 -5.64
N ARG A 293 4.68 -26.01 -4.77
CA ARG A 293 5.98 -26.67 -4.58
C ARG A 293 6.43 -26.55 -3.13
N PRO A 294 7.37 -27.39 -2.66
CA PRO A 294 8.01 -27.15 -1.36
C PRO A 294 8.69 -25.78 -1.36
N ARG A 295 8.68 -25.11 -0.23
CA ARG A 295 9.52 -23.94 -0.04
C ARG A 295 10.98 -24.36 -0.01
N GLU A 296 11.80 -23.73 -0.81
CA GLU A 296 13.24 -23.97 -0.86
C GLU A 296 13.95 -23.10 0.17
N GLY A 297 15.11 -23.54 0.64
CA GLY A 297 15.93 -22.74 1.54
C GLY A 297 16.47 -21.46 0.89
N GLU A 298 16.81 -20.48 1.70
CA GLU A 298 17.33 -19.16 1.30
C GLU A 298 18.68 -18.85 1.97
N ALA A 299 19.36 -19.88 2.52
CA ALA A 299 20.51 -19.70 3.40
C ALA A 299 21.85 -19.43 2.67
N THR A 300 21.95 -19.79 1.39
CA THR A 300 23.20 -19.71 0.63
C THR A 300 23.17 -18.65 -0.49
N VAL A 301 24.33 -18.24 -0.94
CA VAL A 301 24.49 -17.37 -2.13
C VAL A 301 23.85 -18.00 -3.36
N GLY A 302 23.88 -19.33 -3.50
CA GLY A 302 23.20 -20.04 -4.59
C GLY A 302 21.68 -19.95 -4.50
N ASP A 303 21.11 -20.03 -3.31
CA ASP A 303 19.69 -19.83 -3.07
C ASP A 303 19.27 -18.39 -3.42
N TYR A 304 20.04 -17.41 -3.00
CA TYR A 304 19.81 -16.01 -3.31
C TYR A 304 19.88 -15.75 -4.84
N ARG A 305 20.87 -16.36 -5.54
CA ARG A 305 20.93 -16.28 -7.01
C ARG A 305 19.68 -16.85 -7.66
N ARG A 306 19.17 -17.96 -7.15
CA ARG A 306 17.91 -18.58 -7.65
C ARG A 306 16.72 -17.64 -7.45
N ASP A 307 16.62 -16.97 -6.30
CA ASP A 307 15.56 -15.97 -6.06
C ASP A 307 15.68 -14.79 -7.02
N LEU A 308 16.89 -14.27 -7.27
CA LEU A 308 17.09 -13.23 -8.28
C LEU A 308 16.63 -13.68 -9.68
N ILE A 309 16.91 -14.92 -10.08
CA ILE A 309 16.43 -15.47 -11.35
C ILE A 309 14.89 -15.57 -11.36
N ALA A 310 14.26 -16.00 -10.27
CA ALA A 310 12.81 -16.07 -10.16
C ALA A 310 12.15 -14.70 -10.34
N ARG A 311 12.70 -13.66 -9.70
CA ARG A 311 12.23 -12.27 -9.87
C ARG A 311 12.40 -11.75 -11.30
N THR A 312 13.46 -12.14 -12.02
CA THR A 312 13.59 -11.78 -13.44
C THR A 312 12.52 -12.48 -14.29
N ILE A 313 12.16 -13.73 -13.97
CA ILE A 313 11.09 -14.46 -14.66
C ILE A 313 9.75 -13.75 -14.48
N ASP A 314 9.40 -13.38 -13.25
CA ASP A 314 8.17 -12.66 -12.94
C ASP A 314 8.09 -11.37 -13.77
N HIS A 315 9.15 -10.56 -13.76
CA HIS A 315 9.20 -9.32 -14.54
C HIS A 315 9.05 -9.51 -16.05
N MET A 316 9.76 -10.49 -16.63
CA MET A 316 9.70 -10.77 -18.07
C MET A 316 8.32 -11.31 -18.50
N MET A 317 7.69 -12.15 -17.67
CA MET A 317 6.34 -12.64 -17.96
C MET A 317 5.29 -11.52 -17.85
N ASP A 318 5.39 -10.65 -16.86
CA ASP A 318 4.49 -9.51 -16.70
C ASP A 318 4.62 -8.52 -17.87
N GLU A 319 5.83 -8.26 -18.38
CA GLU A 319 6.03 -7.48 -19.61
C GLU A 319 5.30 -8.11 -20.80
N ARG A 320 5.42 -9.44 -21.00
CA ARG A 320 4.72 -10.14 -22.09
C ARG A 320 3.20 -10.04 -21.95
N PHE A 321 2.65 -10.24 -20.76
CA PHE A 321 1.22 -10.10 -20.54
C PHE A 321 0.74 -8.67 -20.77
N SER A 322 1.50 -7.68 -20.37
CA SER A 322 1.21 -6.26 -20.64
C SER A 322 1.20 -5.94 -22.16
N GLU A 323 2.05 -6.59 -22.96
CA GLU A 323 2.02 -6.46 -24.42
C GLU A 323 0.83 -7.20 -25.04
N LEU A 324 0.49 -8.39 -24.52
CA LEU A 324 -0.61 -9.19 -25.05
C LEU A 324 -1.96 -8.55 -24.79
N GLU A 325 -2.19 -7.92 -23.63
CA GLU A 325 -3.46 -7.26 -23.28
C GLU A 325 -3.76 -6.07 -24.18
N ARG A 326 -2.72 -5.40 -24.72
CA ARG A 326 -2.86 -4.23 -25.61
C ARG A 326 -3.17 -4.58 -27.04
N LYS A 327 -3.15 -5.86 -27.41
CA LYS A 327 -3.52 -6.28 -28.76
C LYS A 327 -5.03 -6.13 -28.99
N PRO A 328 -5.47 -5.65 -30.17
CA PRO A 328 -6.90 -5.45 -30.45
C PRO A 328 -7.77 -6.71 -30.28
N ASP A 329 -7.19 -7.89 -30.49
CA ASP A 329 -7.84 -9.19 -30.39
C ASP A 329 -7.64 -9.87 -29.00
N ALA A 330 -7.10 -9.14 -28.00
CA ALA A 330 -6.91 -9.66 -26.66
C ALA A 330 -8.23 -10.15 -26.06
N LYS A 331 -8.23 -11.43 -25.59
CA LYS A 331 -9.42 -12.09 -25.02
C LYS A 331 -9.46 -12.00 -23.49
N PHE A 332 -8.63 -11.17 -22.90
CA PHE A 332 -8.52 -10.93 -21.47
C PHE A 332 -8.38 -9.43 -21.19
N LEU A 333 -8.51 -9.04 -19.94
CA LEU A 333 -8.51 -7.65 -19.46
C LEU A 333 -7.25 -7.30 -18.67
N GLY A 334 -6.40 -8.27 -18.44
CA GLY A 334 -5.14 -8.16 -17.73
C GLY A 334 -4.69 -9.53 -17.26
N ALA A 335 -3.38 -9.76 -17.22
CA ALA A 335 -2.80 -10.96 -16.65
C ALA A 335 -1.47 -10.63 -15.98
N GLY A 336 -1.02 -11.50 -15.08
CA GLY A 336 0.24 -11.36 -14.39
C GLY A 336 0.68 -12.64 -13.73
N VAL A 337 1.89 -12.63 -13.15
CA VAL A 337 2.46 -13.74 -12.43
C VAL A 337 2.97 -13.33 -11.05
N SER A 338 3.06 -14.29 -10.16
CA SER A 338 3.72 -14.13 -8.87
C SER A 338 4.38 -15.44 -8.43
N ASN A 339 5.53 -15.31 -7.80
CA ASN A 339 6.25 -16.42 -7.21
C ASN A 339 6.54 -16.12 -5.74
N GLY A 340 6.00 -16.90 -4.81
CA GLY A 340 6.11 -16.60 -3.39
C GLY A 340 5.70 -17.73 -2.46
N SER A 341 5.70 -17.45 -1.17
CA SER A 341 5.25 -18.36 -0.14
C SER A 341 3.74 -18.55 -0.19
N LEU A 342 3.28 -19.79 -0.24
CA LEU A 342 1.88 -20.17 -0.04
C LEU A 342 1.59 -20.44 1.44
N SER A 343 2.55 -21.00 2.13
CA SER A 343 2.56 -21.24 3.58
C SER A 343 4.01 -21.30 4.04
N ARG A 344 4.23 -21.52 5.34
CA ARG A 344 5.58 -21.60 5.88
C ARG A 344 6.48 -22.62 5.17
N ASP A 345 5.93 -23.78 4.81
CA ASP A 345 6.69 -24.90 4.23
C ASP A 345 6.37 -25.14 2.72
N ALA A 346 5.50 -24.33 2.14
CA ALA A 346 5.11 -24.41 0.73
C ALA A 346 5.23 -23.07 0.02
N ALA A 347 5.62 -23.11 -1.25
CA ALA A 347 5.64 -21.99 -2.17
C ALA A 347 4.73 -22.26 -3.36
N ALA A 348 4.33 -21.21 -4.07
CA ALA A 348 3.55 -21.31 -5.28
C ALA A 348 4.08 -20.38 -6.37
N PHE A 349 3.98 -20.84 -7.61
CA PHE A 349 4.04 -20.01 -8.79
C PHE A 349 2.61 -19.84 -9.31
N THR A 350 2.12 -18.63 -9.35
CA THR A 350 0.74 -18.30 -9.71
C THR A 350 0.72 -17.46 -10.97
N MET A 351 -0.12 -17.81 -11.91
CA MET A 351 -0.49 -17.00 -13.07
C MET A 351 -1.97 -16.65 -12.94
N GLU A 352 -2.33 -15.36 -13.02
CA GLU A 352 -3.70 -14.88 -12.96
C GLU A 352 -4.09 -14.19 -14.26
N ALA A 353 -5.36 -14.36 -14.68
CA ALA A 353 -5.96 -13.57 -15.76
C ALA A 353 -7.34 -13.08 -15.36
N ARG A 354 -7.61 -11.80 -15.64
CA ARG A 354 -8.93 -11.18 -15.57
C ARG A 354 -9.58 -11.23 -16.95
N VAL A 355 -10.84 -11.58 -16.99
CA VAL A 355 -11.58 -11.77 -18.24
C VAL A 355 -12.96 -11.12 -18.16
N GLU A 356 -13.61 -10.96 -19.30
CA GLU A 356 -15.04 -10.67 -19.37
C GLU A 356 -15.88 -11.85 -18.86
N ASP A 357 -17.08 -11.57 -18.37
CA ASP A 357 -17.96 -12.61 -17.84
C ASP A 357 -18.27 -13.67 -18.90
N GLY A 358 -18.18 -14.94 -18.50
CA GLY A 358 -18.38 -16.09 -19.39
C GLY A 358 -17.15 -16.45 -20.23
N ARG A 359 -15.97 -15.84 -20.00
CA ARG A 359 -14.75 -16.08 -20.78
C ARG A 359 -13.60 -16.66 -19.96
N LEU A 360 -13.91 -17.41 -18.91
CA LEU A 360 -12.89 -18.03 -18.03
C LEU A 360 -11.97 -18.98 -18.79
N GLU A 361 -12.51 -19.74 -19.78
CA GLU A 361 -11.69 -20.62 -20.63
C GLU A 361 -10.67 -19.84 -21.47
N ASP A 362 -11.02 -18.64 -21.95
CA ASP A 362 -10.06 -17.80 -22.69
C ASP A 362 -8.92 -17.32 -21.77
N GLY A 363 -9.22 -16.99 -20.51
CA GLY A 363 -8.21 -16.65 -19.51
C GLY A 363 -7.24 -17.80 -19.26
N VAL A 364 -7.77 -18.99 -19.03
CA VAL A 364 -6.96 -20.21 -18.88
C VAL A 364 -6.10 -20.45 -20.13
N ALA A 365 -6.67 -20.31 -21.32
CA ALA A 365 -5.97 -20.55 -22.59
C ALA A 365 -4.81 -19.56 -22.78
N VAL A 366 -4.98 -18.29 -22.45
CA VAL A 366 -3.89 -17.28 -22.55
C VAL A 366 -2.75 -17.62 -21.61
N LEU A 367 -3.05 -17.90 -20.34
CA LEU A 367 -2.03 -18.26 -19.35
C LEU A 367 -1.28 -19.54 -19.74
N ALA A 368 -2.00 -20.58 -20.15
CA ALA A 368 -1.40 -21.86 -20.56
C ALA A 368 -0.59 -21.73 -21.86
N THR A 369 -1.04 -20.93 -22.81
CA THR A 369 -0.32 -20.69 -24.09
C THR A 369 1.01 -19.97 -23.85
N GLU A 370 1.03 -18.96 -22.96
CA GLU A 370 2.27 -18.24 -22.65
C GLU A 370 3.21 -19.12 -21.81
N ALA A 371 2.67 -19.89 -20.86
CA ALA A 371 3.45 -20.90 -20.14
C ALA A 371 4.10 -21.91 -21.09
N LEU A 372 3.36 -22.40 -22.11
CA LEU A 372 3.90 -23.30 -23.16
C LEU A 372 5.01 -22.60 -23.96
N ARG A 373 4.80 -21.34 -24.37
CA ARG A 373 5.81 -20.57 -25.11
C ARG A 373 7.12 -20.44 -24.32
N VAL A 374 7.03 -20.10 -23.03
CA VAL A 374 8.21 -20.03 -22.14
C VAL A 374 8.87 -21.40 -21.96
N ARG A 375 8.09 -22.47 -21.83
CA ARG A 375 8.64 -23.84 -21.72
C ARG A 375 9.41 -24.27 -22.97
N GLU A 376 8.91 -23.93 -24.14
CA GLU A 376 9.52 -24.33 -25.43
C GLU A 376 10.70 -23.46 -25.80
N PHE A 377 10.53 -22.13 -25.73
CA PHE A 377 11.49 -21.19 -26.30
C PHE A 377 12.24 -20.34 -25.24
N GLY A 378 11.79 -20.32 -23.99
CA GLY A 378 12.41 -19.53 -22.93
C GLY A 378 12.21 -18.02 -23.10
N PHE A 379 13.23 -17.28 -22.65
CA PHE A 379 13.31 -15.82 -22.73
C PHE A 379 14.47 -15.40 -23.64
N SER A 380 14.37 -14.19 -24.21
CA SER A 380 15.46 -13.61 -25.00
C SER A 380 16.45 -12.84 -24.11
N GLY A 381 17.66 -12.61 -24.62
CA GLY A 381 18.68 -11.80 -23.93
C GLY A 381 18.20 -10.37 -23.65
N SER A 382 17.42 -9.76 -24.57
CA SER A 382 16.90 -8.39 -24.41
C SER A 382 15.86 -8.27 -23.31
N GLU A 383 15.00 -9.27 -23.13
CA GLU A 383 14.07 -9.32 -21.99
C GLU A 383 14.82 -9.43 -20.66
N LEU A 384 15.80 -10.32 -20.59
CA LEU A 384 16.65 -10.50 -19.41
C LEU A 384 17.46 -9.24 -19.08
N ASP A 385 17.99 -8.54 -20.08
CA ASP A 385 18.75 -7.31 -19.86
C ASP A 385 17.87 -6.20 -19.25
N ARG A 386 16.61 -6.07 -19.67
CA ARG A 386 15.67 -5.15 -19.06
C ARG A 386 15.34 -5.56 -17.62
N ALA A 387 15.07 -6.83 -17.37
CA ALA A 387 14.79 -7.33 -16.02
C ALA A 387 15.97 -7.10 -15.07
N LYS A 388 17.20 -7.31 -15.54
CA LYS A 388 18.42 -6.99 -14.78
C LYS A 388 18.58 -5.50 -14.53
N ALA A 389 18.29 -4.65 -15.51
CA ALA A 389 18.36 -3.19 -15.35
C ALA A 389 17.36 -2.70 -14.30
N TRP A 390 16.12 -3.23 -14.33
CA TRP A 390 15.11 -2.96 -13.30
C TRP A 390 15.59 -3.39 -11.91
N MET A 391 16.12 -4.60 -11.77
CA MET A 391 16.58 -5.13 -10.49
C MET A 391 17.78 -4.34 -9.94
N LYS A 392 18.73 -3.97 -10.80
CA LYS A 392 19.88 -3.13 -10.42
C LYS A 392 19.42 -1.76 -9.93
N ALA A 393 18.42 -1.15 -10.56
CA ALA A 393 17.84 0.11 -10.13
C ALA A 393 17.17 -0.03 -8.75
N PHE A 394 16.41 -1.11 -8.52
CA PHE A 394 15.74 -1.38 -7.25
C PHE A 394 16.74 -1.49 -6.08
N TYR A 395 17.71 -2.39 -6.19
CA TYR A 395 18.72 -2.57 -5.14
C TYR A 395 19.67 -1.36 -4.99
N GLY A 396 19.99 -0.69 -6.09
CA GLY A 396 20.76 0.56 -6.08
C GLY A 396 20.08 1.66 -5.28
N ARG A 397 18.76 1.81 -5.44
CA ARG A 397 17.96 2.74 -4.62
C ARG A 397 17.95 2.35 -3.15
N ALA A 398 17.70 1.08 -2.83
CA ALA A 398 17.70 0.60 -1.46
C ALA A 398 19.06 0.85 -0.76
N TYR A 399 20.16 0.62 -1.47
CA TYR A 399 21.51 0.92 -0.98
C TYR A 399 21.76 2.43 -0.79
N THR A 400 21.31 3.26 -1.72
CA THR A 400 21.42 4.72 -1.62
C THR A 400 20.66 5.27 -0.42
N GLU A 401 19.48 4.68 -0.12
CA GLU A 401 18.61 5.08 0.99
C GLU A 401 18.94 4.41 2.33
N ARG A 402 19.99 3.60 2.45
CA ARG A 402 20.26 2.76 3.63
C ARG A 402 20.36 3.52 4.97
N ASP A 403 20.85 4.78 4.94
CA ASP A 403 20.91 5.65 6.12
C ASP A 403 19.61 6.45 6.38
N LYS A 404 18.62 6.29 5.49
CA LYS A 404 17.27 6.88 5.58
C LYS A 404 16.17 5.84 5.82
N THR A 405 16.55 4.56 5.93
CA THR A 405 15.60 3.47 6.20
C THR A 405 14.99 3.62 7.60
N GLU A 406 13.69 3.48 7.69
CA GLU A 406 12.97 3.63 8.95
C GLU A 406 13.11 2.42 9.89
N SER A 407 13.07 2.65 11.19
CA SER A 407 13.20 1.63 12.23
C SER A 407 12.16 0.51 12.09
N GLY A 408 10.93 0.86 11.71
CA GLY A 408 9.86 -0.11 11.48
C GLY A 408 10.18 -1.11 10.38
N SER A 409 10.87 -0.68 9.30
CA SER A 409 11.27 -1.58 8.19
C SER A 409 12.30 -2.61 8.65
N PHE A 410 13.32 -2.18 9.38
CA PHE A 410 14.28 -3.11 9.97
C PHE A 410 13.65 -4.05 11.00
N ALA A 411 12.73 -3.53 11.82
CA ALA A 411 12.03 -4.37 12.79
C ALA A 411 11.21 -5.48 12.08
N GLN A 412 10.55 -5.15 10.98
CA GLN A 412 9.80 -6.13 10.18
C GLN A 412 10.73 -7.16 9.51
N GLU A 413 11.89 -6.74 9.00
CA GLU A 413 12.90 -7.62 8.43
C GLU A 413 13.37 -8.68 9.45
N TYR A 414 13.63 -8.26 10.70
CA TYR A 414 14.06 -9.20 11.75
C TYR A 414 12.91 -10.09 12.26
N VAL A 415 11.66 -9.64 12.16
CA VAL A 415 10.48 -10.52 12.35
C VAL A 415 10.49 -11.62 11.29
N GLY A 416 10.69 -11.28 10.00
CA GLY A 416 10.82 -12.26 8.90
C GLY A 416 11.95 -13.25 9.10
N TYR A 417 13.14 -12.75 9.49
CA TYR A 417 14.29 -13.60 9.84
C TYR A 417 13.97 -14.59 10.97
N PHE A 418 13.35 -14.12 12.06
CA PHE A 418 13.00 -14.99 13.17
C PHE A 418 11.90 -16.00 12.84
N LEU A 419 10.83 -15.55 12.18
CA LEU A 419 9.67 -16.39 11.93
C LEU A 419 9.87 -17.33 10.74
N ASN A 420 10.48 -16.88 9.65
CA ASN A 420 10.48 -17.54 8.35
C ASN A 420 11.86 -18.00 7.90
N ASP A 421 12.90 -17.77 8.73
CA ASP A 421 14.30 -18.06 8.39
C ASP A 421 14.76 -17.32 7.10
N GLU A 422 14.15 -16.14 6.80
CA GLU A 422 14.51 -15.28 5.69
C GLU A 422 15.89 -14.64 5.93
N PRO A 423 16.80 -14.61 4.95
CA PRO A 423 18.12 -14.02 5.15
C PRO A 423 18.01 -12.51 5.41
N SER A 424 18.82 -12.01 6.33
CA SER A 424 18.89 -10.58 6.67
C SER A 424 20.36 -10.17 6.81
N PRO A 425 21.09 -10.04 5.68
CA PRO A 425 22.52 -9.70 5.73
C PRO A 425 22.79 -8.19 5.80
N GLY A 426 21.74 -7.38 5.68
CA GLY A 426 21.80 -5.94 5.51
C GLY A 426 22.08 -5.52 4.06
N ILE A 427 21.52 -4.37 3.67
CA ILE A 427 21.49 -3.89 2.28
C ILE A 427 22.89 -3.67 1.66
N GLU A 428 23.91 -3.36 2.46
CA GLU A 428 25.27 -3.21 1.95
C GLU A 428 25.83 -4.52 1.40
N TYR A 429 25.56 -5.62 2.09
CA TYR A 429 25.91 -6.96 1.65
C TYR A 429 25.05 -7.38 0.46
N GLU A 430 23.74 -7.18 0.52
CA GLU A 430 22.84 -7.53 -0.56
C GLU A 430 23.15 -6.80 -1.85
N TYR A 431 23.38 -5.48 -1.81
CA TYR A 431 23.70 -4.70 -3.00
C TYR A 431 24.97 -5.20 -3.69
N LYS A 432 26.02 -5.47 -2.89
CA LYS A 432 27.26 -6.04 -3.40
C LYS A 432 27.02 -7.42 -4.01
N LEU A 433 26.27 -8.28 -3.33
CA LEU A 433 25.95 -9.61 -3.81
C LEU A 433 25.13 -9.57 -5.11
N VAL A 434 24.17 -8.69 -5.21
CA VAL A 434 23.38 -8.48 -6.44
C VAL A 434 24.25 -7.99 -7.58
N ASP A 435 25.15 -7.03 -7.36
CA ASP A 435 26.08 -6.52 -8.38
C ASP A 435 27.04 -7.61 -8.89
N GLU A 436 27.44 -8.53 -8.03
CA GLU A 436 28.25 -9.71 -8.38
C GLU A 436 27.47 -10.80 -9.10
N LEU A 437 26.21 -11.06 -8.71
CA LEU A 437 25.40 -12.16 -9.21
C LEU A 437 24.65 -11.85 -10.51
N LEU A 438 24.07 -10.68 -10.67
CA LEU A 438 23.27 -10.31 -11.86
C LEU A 438 23.99 -10.53 -13.18
N PRO A 439 25.29 -10.18 -13.34
CA PRO A 439 26.02 -10.46 -14.60
C PRO A 439 26.16 -11.94 -14.91
N THR A 440 26.11 -12.81 -13.90
CA THR A 440 26.26 -14.28 -14.06
C THR A 440 24.96 -14.98 -14.46
N ILE A 441 23.83 -14.31 -14.39
CA ILE A 441 22.53 -14.87 -14.76
C ILE A 441 22.40 -14.81 -16.28
N THR A 442 22.10 -15.96 -16.91
CA THR A 442 21.91 -16.08 -18.36
C THR A 442 20.44 -16.31 -18.69
N ASP A 443 20.06 -16.09 -19.96
CA ASP A 443 18.75 -16.46 -20.50
C ASP A 443 18.50 -17.97 -20.40
N ALA A 444 19.54 -18.79 -20.51
CA ALA A 444 19.48 -20.22 -20.28
C ALA A 444 19.14 -20.57 -18.81
N ASP A 445 19.72 -19.85 -17.83
CA ASP A 445 19.39 -20.03 -16.40
C ASP A 445 17.92 -19.67 -16.13
N ALA A 446 17.47 -18.51 -16.61
CA ALA A 446 16.09 -18.06 -16.45
C ALA A 446 15.11 -19.03 -17.11
N SER A 447 15.42 -19.47 -18.34
CA SER A 447 14.58 -20.42 -19.06
C SER A 447 14.54 -21.81 -18.40
N ALA A 448 15.65 -22.27 -17.82
CA ALA A 448 15.70 -23.54 -17.10
C ALA A 448 14.86 -23.49 -15.80
N LEU A 449 14.98 -22.41 -15.02
CA LEU A 449 14.16 -22.23 -13.82
C LEU A 449 12.67 -22.09 -14.16
N ALA A 450 12.34 -21.30 -15.19
CA ALA A 450 10.95 -21.15 -15.64
C ALA A 450 10.31 -22.48 -16.05
N ARG A 451 11.04 -23.36 -16.77
CA ARG A 451 10.56 -24.72 -17.07
C ARG A 451 10.26 -25.51 -15.80
N SER A 452 11.04 -25.33 -14.75
CA SER A 452 10.83 -25.97 -13.45
C SER A 452 9.59 -25.43 -12.75
N LEU A 453 9.36 -24.11 -12.80
CA LEU A 453 8.20 -23.43 -12.19
C LEU A 453 6.89 -23.73 -12.94
N LEU A 454 6.95 -23.97 -14.24
CA LEU A 454 5.79 -24.18 -15.11
C LEU A 454 5.45 -25.67 -15.38
N LYS A 455 5.90 -26.58 -14.51
CA LYS A 455 5.52 -28.02 -14.59
C LYS A 455 4.03 -28.21 -14.33
N ASP A 456 3.50 -29.34 -14.77
CA ASP A 456 2.07 -29.67 -14.63
C ASP A 456 1.70 -30.30 -13.28
N GLU A 457 2.68 -30.70 -12.47
CA GLU A 457 2.50 -31.30 -11.15
C GLU A 457 1.97 -30.28 -10.13
N SER A 458 1.13 -30.75 -9.20
CA SER A 458 0.57 -29.95 -8.10
C SER A 458 -0.12 -28.66 -8.57
N ARG A 459 -0.76 -28.73 -9.74
CA ARG A 459 -1.47 -27.60 -10.34
C ARG A 459 -2.88 -27.50 -9.80
N VAL A 460 -3.30 -26.27 -9.45
CA VAL A 460 -4.66 -25.92 -9.03
C VAL A 460 -5.19 -24.82 -9.92
N ILE A 461 -6.41 -24.96 -10.43
CA ILE A 461 -7.12 -23.93 -11.18
C ILE A 461 -8.19 -23.34 -10.26
N LEU A 462 -8.12 -22.05 -10.00
CA LEU A 462 -9.13 -21.33 -9.22
C LEU A 462 -9.84 -20.34 -10.15
N ALA A 463 -11.14 -20.46 -10.30
CA ALA A 463 -11.93 -19.58 -11.15
C ALA A 463 -13.08 -18.97 -10.38
N THR A 464 -13.29 -17.68 -10.60
CA THR A 464 -14.38 -16.92 -9.96
C THR A 464 -15.09 -16.06 -11.00
N MET A 465 -16.41 -15.94 -10.87
CA MET A 465 -17.19 -15.04 -11.72
C MET A 465 -18.50 -14.62 -11.06
N PRO A 466 -19.08 -13.48 -11.50
CA PRO A 466 -20.42 -13.09 -11.09
C PRO A 466 -21.46 -14.13 -11.46
N GLN A 467 -22.37 -14.44 -10.55
CA GLN A 467 -23.51 -15.30 -10.85
C GLN A 467 -24.53 -14.53 -11.68
N LYS A 468 -24.64 -14.84 -12.97
CA LYS A 468 -25.53 -14.18 -13.94
C LYS A 468 -26.37 -15.20 -14.69
N SER A 469 -27.67 -14.89 -14.89
CA SER A 469 -28.53 -15.65 -15.78
C SER A 469 -28.06 -15.50 -17.25
N GLY A 470 -28.01 -16.61 -17.99
CA GLY A 470 -27.63 -16.61 -19.41
C GLY A 470 -26.13 -16.51 -19.69
N VAL A 471 -25.30 -16.39 -18.67
CA VAL A 471 -23.83 -16.44 -18.83
C VAL A 471 -23.34 -17.85 -18.56
N LYS A 472 -22.52 -18.38 -19.46
CA LYS A 472 -21.92 -19.71 -19.30
C LYS A 472 -20.98 -19.74 -18.09
N VAL A 473 -21.19 -20.70 -17.22
CA VAL A 473 -20.25 -21.05 -16.13
C VAL A 473 -19.56 -22.35 -16.57
N PRO A 474 -18.24 -22.32 -16.83
CA PRO A 474 -17.55 -23.54 -17.21
C PRO A 474 -17.50 -24.53 -16.04
N THR A 475 -17.52 -25.81 -16.35
CA THR A 475 -17.21 -26.85 -15.38
C THR A 475 -15.70 -26.92 -15.13
N GLU A 476 -15.28 -27.53 -14.03
CA GLU A 476 -13.87 -27.80 -13.73
C GLU A 476 -13.20 -28.61 -14.85
N ALA A 477 -13.92 -29.57 -15.43
CA ALA A 477 -13.43 -30.38 -16.56
C ALA A 477 -13.23 -29.54 -17.83
N GLU A 478 -14.10 -28.57 -18.12
CA GLU A 478 -13.92 -27.66 -19.25
C GLU A 478 -12.70 -26.76 -19.08
N LEU A 479 -12.40 -26.26 -17.86
CA LEU A 479 -11.17 -25.50 -17.61
C LEU A 479 -9.91 -26.38 -17.77
N GLN A 480 -9.95 -27.63 -17.30
CA GLN A 480 -8.87 -28.58 -17.50
C GLN A 480 -8.67 -28.93 -19.00
N ALA A 481 -9.77 -29.06 -19.75
CA ALA A 481 -9.74 -29.28 -21.19
C ALA A 481 -9.17 -28.05 -21.95
N ALA A 482 -9.47 -26.84 -21.49
CA ALA A 482 -8.91 -25.59 -22.04
C ALA A 482 -7.37 -25.54 -21.87
N ILE A 483 -6.84 -25.94 -20.70
CA ILE A 483 -5.38 -26.07 -20.52
C ILE A 483 -4.80 -27.14 -21.48
N ALA A 484 -5.41 -28.30 -21.59
CA ALA A 484 -4.93 -29.36 -22.45
C ALA A 484 -4.92 -28.90 -23.92
N ALA A 485 -5.98 -28.22 -24.37
CA ALA A 485 -6.06 -27.67 -25.72
C ALA A 485 -4.97 -26.63 -25.99
N ALA A 486 -4.78 -25.68 -25.05
CA ALA A 486 -3.73 -24.66 -25.14
C ALA A 486 -2.34 -25.27 -25.16
N SER A 487 -2.09 -26.30 -24.32
CA SER A 487 -0.81 -27.04 -24.28
C SER A 487 -0.52 -27.85 -25.56
N ALA A 488 -1.54 -28.18 -26.35
CA ALA A 488 -1.39 -28.86 -27.66
C ALA A 488 -1.26 -27.86 -28.83
N THR A 489 -1.36 -26.57 -28.58
CA THR A 489 -1.28 -25.51 -29.61
C THR A 489 0.18 -25.33 -30.04
N ARG A 490 0.41 -25.12 -31.34
CA ARG A 490 1.74 -24.74 -31.84
C ARG A 490 1.99 -23.26 -31.48
N VAL A 491 3.01 -23.02 -30.69
CA VAL A 491 3.47 -21.66 -30.33
C VAL A 491 4.70 -21.28 -31.16
N THR A 492 4.94 -19.96 -31.29
CA THR A 492 6.15 -19.41 -31.92
C THR A 492 6.98 -18.69 -30.86
N PRO A 493 8.30 -18.55 -31.06
CA PRO A 493 9.13 -17.76 -30.17
C PRO A 493 8.55 -16.36 -29.95
N TRP A 494 8.75 -15.81 -28.77
CA TRP A 494 8.39 -14.43 -28.50
C TRP A 494 9.24 -13.49 -29.35
N THR A 495 8.62 -12.52 -30.00
CA THR A 495 9.33 -11.47 -30.75
C THR A 495 9.37 -10.22 -29.88
N ASP A 496 10.52 -9.97 -29.28
CA ASP A 496 10.74 -8.75 -28.50
C ASP A 496 11.06 -7.59 -29.44
N THR A 497 10.15 -6.63 -29.53
CA THR A 497 10.40 -5.34 -30.18
C THR A 497 11.00 -4.40 -29.13
N GLY A 498 12.34 -4.39 -29.01
CA GLY A 498 13.04 -3.54 -28.04
C GLY A 498 12.70 -2.05 -28.18
N ALA A 499 13.12 -1.25 -27.19
CA ALA A 499 12.97 0.21 -27.22
C ALA A 499 13.68 0.79 -28.45
N SER A 500 12.93 1.40 -29.35
CA SER A 500 13.42 1.79 -30.66
C SER A 500 14.11 3.15 -30.71
N ARG A 501 13.95 4.01 -29.69
CA ARG A 501 14.52 5.37 -29.64
C ARG A 501 14.63 5.94 -28.23
N ALA A 502 15.36 7.05 -28.07
CA ALA A 502 15.42 7.82 -26.83
C ALA A 502 14.06 8.47 -26.51
N LEU A 503 13.80 8.75 -25.22
CA LEU A 503 12.61 9.48 -24.78
C LEU A 503 12.49 10.85 -25.47
N MET A 504 13.60 11.54 -25.67
CA MET A 504 13.70 12.80 -26.35
C MET A 504 15.01 12.85 -27.16
N GLU A 505 14.93 13.19 -28.45
CA GLU A 505 16.13 13.26 -29.32
C GLU A 505 16.88 14.58 -29.14
N LYS A 506 16.14 15.67 -28.91
CA LYS A 506 16.71 17.01 -28.72
C LYS A 506 15.96 17.77 -27.64
N PRO A 507 16.67 18.23 -26.61
CA PRO A 507 16.05 19.06 -25.55
C PRO A 507 15.49 20.38 -26.14
N PRO A 508 14.47 20.97 -25.51
CA PRO A 508 13.96 22.28 -25.93
C PRO A 508 14.97 23.39 -25.66
N SER A 509 14.81 24.54 -26.34
CA SER A 509 15.58 25.72 -25.99
C SER A 509 15.11 26.24 -24.64
N GLY A 510 15.99 26.29 -23.66
CA GLY A 510 15.65 26.63 -22.28
C GLY A 510 14.98 27.99 -22.11
N GLY A 511 14.11 28.14 -21.13
CA GLY A 511 13.47 29.40 -20.78
C GLY A 511 14.36 30.28 -19.90
N ALA A 512 14.32 31.60 -20.13
CA ALA A 512 15.09 32.55 -19.34
C ALA A 512 14.55 32.67 -17.90
N VAL A 513 15.45 32.76 -16.92
CA VAL A 513 15.13 33.13 -15.53
C VAL A 513 14.85 34.64 -15.47
N ALA A 514 13.64 35.04 -15.13
CA ALA A 514 13.22 36.43 -15.00
C ALA A 514 13.54 37.00 -13.61
N SER A 515 13.36 36.21 -12.55
CA SER A 515 13.69 36.61 -11.17
C SER A 515 13.94 35.40 -10.26
N LYS A 516 14.66 35.65 -9.16
CA LYS A 516 14.93 34.66 -8.11
C LYS A 516 14.82 35.33 -6.75
N ARG A 517 14.12 34.70 -5.78
CA ARG A 517 14.06 35.09 -4.38
C ARG A 517 14.08 33.88 -3.46
N THR A 518 14.57 34.06 -2.26
CA THR A 518 14.61 32.96 -1.25
C THR A 518 13.73 33.33 -0.05
N LEU A 519 12.99 32.37 0.43
CA LEU A 519 12.25 32.38 1.69
C LEU A 519 13.10 31.66 2.73
N GLU A 520 13.96 32.41 3.44
CA GLU A 520 15.02 31.85 4.29
C GLU A 520 14.44 30.96 5.41
N ASP A 521 13.35 31.40 6.07
CA ASP A 521 12.77 30.71 7.22
C ASP A 521 12.32 29.27 6.89
N VAL A 522 11.85 29.02 5.68
CA VAL A 522 11.38 27.71 5.22
C VAL A 522 12.36 27.03 4.24
N GLY A 523 13.46 27.70 3.89
CA GLY A 523 14.49 27.16 2.98
C GLY A 523 13.95 26.90 1.58
N VAL A 524 13.13 27.79 1.04
CA VAL A 524 12.52 27.67 -0.29
C VAL A 524 13.07 28.76 -1.23
N THR A 525 13.55 28.37 -2.38
CA THR A 525 13.93 29.31 -3.45
C THR A 525 12.83 29.36 -4.50
N ILE A 526 12.32 30.55 -4.77
CA ILE A 526 11.31 30.80 -5.79
C ILE A 526 12.00 31.39 -7.03
N VAL A 527 11.84 30.73 -8.17
CA VAL A 527 12.38 31.13 -9.47
C VAL A 527 11.22 31.39 -10.42
N ARG A 528 11.18 32.57 -11.02
CA ARG A 528 10.20 32.91 -12.04
C ARG A 528 10.84 32.87 -13.43
N PHE A 529 10.22 32.13 -14.33
CA PHE A 529 10.67 32.05 -15.73
C PHE A 529 9.94 33.05 -16.63
N ALA A 530 10.54 33.33 -17.80
CA ALA A 530 9.98 34.27 -18.78
C ALA A 530 8.61 33.82 -19.33
N ASN A 531 8.31 32.51 -19.36
CA ASN A 531 7.02 31.96 -19.75
C ASN A 531 5.91 32.13 -18.70
N GLY A 532 6.22 32.71 -17.53
CA GLY A 532 5.28 32.99 -16.45
C GLY A 532 5.20 31.93 -15.37
N VAL A 533 5.81 30.76 -15.52
CA VAL A 533 5.85 29.72 -14.47
C VAL A 533 6.67 30.23 -13.28
N GLU A 534 6.13 30.03 -12.08
CA GLU A 534 6.83 30.24 -10.81
C GLU A 534 7.20 28.91 -10.20
N ALA A 535 8.49 28.63 -10.06
CA ALA A 535 9.00 27.38 -9.49
C ALA A 535 9.43 27.57 -8.03
N TRP A 536 8.84 26.77 -7.12
CA TRP A 536 9.12 26.72 -5.69
C TRP A 536 10.02 25.51 -5.41
N LEU A 537 11.29 25.76 -5.12
CA LEU A 537 12.32 24.75 -5.01
C LEU A 537 12.81 24.63 -3.57
N LYS A 538 12.63 23.44 -2.97
CA LYS A 538 13.06 23.16 -1.58
C LYS A 538 14.02 21.97 -1.54
N PRO A 539 15.34 22.18 -1.51
CA PRO A 539 16.29 21.12 -1.20
C PRO A 539 16.07 20.55 0.20
N THR A 540 16.18 19.25 0.35
CA THR A 540 16.08 18.53 1.63
C THR A 540 17.09 17.39 1.68
N ASP A 541 17.38 16.92 2.92
CA ASP A 541 18.19 15.74 3.21
C ASP A 541 17.40 14.57 3.80
N PHE A 542 16.05 14.58 3.63
CA PHE A 542 15.17 13.58 4.25
C PHE A 542 15.34 12.21 3.60
N LYS A 543 15.55 12.19 2.29
CA LYS A 543 15.88 11.03 1.46
C LYS A 543 17.08 11.36 0.59
N ASN A 544 17.89 10.35 0.23
CA ASN A 544 19.05 10.53 -0.63
C ASN A 544 18.71 10.38 -2.11
N ASP A 545 17.68 9.59 -2.42
CA ASP A 545 17.33 9.15 -3.78
C ASP A 545 15.88 9.54 -4.15
N GLN A 546 15.41 10.67 -3.62
CA GLN A 546 14.05 11.14 -3.90
C GLN A 546 14.00 12.64 -4.15
N ILE A 547 13.47 12.99 -5.31
CA ILE A 547 12.93 14.30 -5.64
C ILE A 547 11.47 14.11 -5.98
N LEU A 548 10.57 14.85 -5.34
CA LEU A 548 9.15 14.94 -5.67
C LEU A 548 8.89 16.26 -6.35
N PHE A 549 8.04 16.27 -7.38
CA PHE A 549 7.63 17.50 -8.04
C PHE A 549 6.15 17.47 -8.47
N THR A 550 5.58 18.67 -8.59
CA THR A 550 4.28 18.86 -9.21
C THR A 550 4.24 20.17 -9.97
N LEU A 551 3.73 20.13 -11.19
CA LEU A 551 3.29 21.30 -11.96
C LEU A 551 1.78 21.38 -11.78
N ASN A 552 1.25 22.47 -11.22
CA ASN A 552 -0.15 22.60 -10.81
C ASN A 552 -0.77 23.90 -11.31
N ALA A 553 -1.98 23.81 -11.84
CA ALA A 553 -2.85 24.93 -12.19
C ALA A 553 -4.25 24.77 -11.62
N MET A 554 -4.91 25.88 -11.34
CA MET A 554 -6.31 25.87 -10.92
C MET A 554 -7.23 25.75 -12.14
N GLY A 555 -8.40 25.14 -11.95
CA GLY A 555 -9.42 24.98 -13.01
C GLY A 555 -9.91 23.54 -13.09
N GLY A 556 -9.08 22.63 -13.53
CA GLY A 556 -9.42 21.21 -13.66
C GLY A 556 -10.64 20.96 -14.53
N SER A 557 -11.39 19.92 -14.24
CA SER A 557 -12.62 19.57 -14.94
C SER A 557 -13.80 20.49 -14.61
N SER A 558 -13.66 21.42 -13.63
CA SER A 558 -14.67 22.46 -13.37
C SER A 558 -14.88 23.41 -14.56
N LEU A 559 -13.92 23.47 -15.46
CA LEU A 559 -13.98 24.35 -16.66
C LEU A 559 -14.74 23.70 -17.82
N ALA A 560 -15.00 22.40 -17.76
CA ALA A 560 -15.84 21.72 -18.75
C ALA A 560 -17.31 22.08 -18.58
N PRO A 561 -18.07 22.17 -19.68
CA PRO A 561 -19.53 22.17 -19.60
C PRO A 561 -20.03 20.90 -18.87
N PRO A 562 -21.15 20.96 -18.14
CA PRO A 562 -21.70 19.78 -17.46
C PRO A 562 -21.91 18.57 -18.37
N ALA A 563 -22.27 18.79 -19.65
CA ALA A 563 -22.45 17.73 -20.63
C ALA A 563 -21.15 17.02 -21.03
N ASP A 564 -20.02 17.72 -20.99
CA ASP A 564 -18.71 17.21 -21.38
C ASP A 564 -17.83 16.84 -20.14
N TYR A 565 -18.41 16.92 -18.94
CA TYR A 565 -17.67 16.66 -17.70
C TYR A 565 -17.01 15.26 -17.65
N LEU A 566 -17.71 14.25 -18.17
CA LEU A 566 -17.17 12.89 -18.17
C LEU A 566 -15.92 12.79 -19.06
N ASP A 567 -15.99 13.32 -20.29
CA ASP A 567 -14.85 13.35 -21.21
C ASP A 567 -13.67 14.10 -20.60
N ALA A 568 -13.93 15.26 -19.99
CA ALA A 568 -12.94 16.07 -19.31
C ALA A 568 -12.27 15.33 -18.13
N SER A 569 -13.07 14.62 -17.31
CA SER A 569 -12.57 13.88 -16.16
C SER A 569 -11.78 12.62 -16.53
N MET A 570 -12.03 12.05 -17.70
CA MET A 570 -11.37 10.84 -18.22
C MET A 570 -10.20 11.14 -19.19
N ALA A 571 -9.96 12.40 -19.53
CA ALA A 571 -8.98 12.82 -20.55
C ALA A 571 -7.55 12.32 -20.22
N THR A 572 -7.13 12.39 -18.96
CA THR A 572 -5.81 11.88 -18.53
C THR A 572 -5.69 10.36 -18.59
N ALA A 573 -6.78 9.62 -18.41
CA ALA A 573 -6.76 8.17 -18.56
C ALA A 573 -6.47 7.76 -20.00
N LEU A 574 -7.05 8.47 -20.97
CA LEU A 574 -6.76 8.24 -22.39
C LEU A 574 -5.30 8.56 -22.74
N VAL A 575 -4.81 9.75 -22.34
CA VAL A 575 -3.43 10.18 -22.63
C VAL A 575 -2.42 9.18 -22.05
N SER A 576 -2.61 8.78 -20.80
CA SER A 576 -1.72 7.79 -20.15
C SER A 576 -1.77 6.42 -20.83
N ALA A 577 -2.92 6.00 -21.36
CA ALA A 577 -3.04 4.75 -22.09
C ALA A 577 -2.41 4.82 -23.50
N ALA A 578 -2.38 6.01 -24.11
CA ALA A 578 -1.84 6.24 -25.44
C ALA A 578 -0.31 6.43 -25.45
N GLY A 579 0.27 6.97 -24.35
CA GLY A 579 1.71 7.27 -24.22
C GLY A 579 2.03 8.75 -24.43
N ALA A 580 3.29 9.08 -24.64
CA ALA A 580 3.76 10.46 -24.76
C ALA A 580 4.98 10.57 -25.69
N GLY A 581 5.24 11.77 -26.21
CA GLY A 581 6.42 12.05 -27.02
C GLY A 581 6.47 11.27 -28.34
N GLY A 582 5.32 10.83 -28.87
CA GLY A 582 5.21 9.99 -30.05
C GLY A 582 5.62 8.52 -29.80
N LEU A 583 5.82 8.10 -28.55
CA LEU A 583 5.97 6.72 -28.11
C LEU A 583 4.61 6.19 -27.66
N LYS A 584 4.21 5.00 -28.13
CA LYS A 584 3.08 4.26 -27.53
C LYS A 584 3.43 3.91 -26.08
N ALA A 585 2.42 3.72 -25.23
CA ALA A 585 2.64 3.48 -23.81
C ALA A 585 3.58 2.29 -23.51
N ILE A 586 3.54 1.22 -24.31
CA ILE A 586 4.44 0.06 -24.15
C ILE A 586 5.89 0.40 -24.50
N ASP A 587 6.10 1.17 -25.58
CA ASP A 587 7.46 1.60 -25.97
C ASP A 587 8.04 2.58 -24.96
N LEU A 588 7.20 3.49 -24.44
CA LEU A 588 7.56 4.40 -23.36
C LEU A 588 7.98 3.63 -22.10
N GLN A 589 7.24 2.58 -21.72
CA GLN A 589 7.59 1.72 -20.59
C GLN A 589 8.96 1.05 -20.81
N LYS A 590 9.24 0.52 -22.02
CA LYS A 590 10.53 -0.08 -22.36
C LYS A 590 11.69 0.93 -22.32
N VAL A 591 11.47 2.16 -22.79
CA VAL A 591 12.47 3.26 -22.71
C VAL A 591 12.78 3.64 -21.27
N LEU A 592 11.80 3.53 -20.38
CA LEU A 592 11.94 3.88 -18.97
C LEU A 592 12.36 2.70 -18.09
N THR A 593 12.52 1.49 -18.62
CA THR A 593 12.98 0.34 -17.84
C THR A 593 14.34 0.61 -17.20
N GLY A 594 14.47 0.31 -15.92
CA GLY A 594 15.67 0.61 -15.11
C GLY A 594 15.80 2.08 -14.69
N LYS A 595 14.85 2.93 -15.05
CA LYS A 595 14.77 4.33 -14.58
C LYS A 595 13.64 4.45 -13.54
N LEU A 596 13.97 5.06 -12.40
CA LEU A 596 13.02 5.23 -11.28
C LEU A 596 12.31 6.60 -11.37
N VAL A 597 11.84 6.95 -12.56
CA VAL A 597 11.20 8.24 -12.85
C VAL A 597 9.70 8.08 -13.06
N SER A 598 8.97 9.11 -12.70
CA SER A 598 7.57 9.24 -13.05
C SER A 598 7.21 10.70 -13.35
N ALA A 599 6.31 10.90 -14.31
CA ALA A 599 5.58 12.14 -14.52
C ALA A 599 4.20 11.75 -15.03
N ARG A 600 3.15 12.07 -14.27
CA ARG A 600 1.79 11.64 -14.56
C ARG A 600 0.86 12.85 -14.60
N PRO A 601 0.17 13.08 -15.71
CA PRO A 601 -0.83 14.14 -15.81
C PRO A 601 -2.06 13.78 -14.97
N TYR A 602 -2.68 14.81 -14.39
CA TYR A 602 -3.94 14.69 -13.67
C TYR A 602 -4.88 15.84 -13.99
N ILE A 603 -6.18 15.55 -13.99
CA ILE A 603 -7.27 16.51 -14.05
C ILE A 603 -8.28 16.15 -12.97
N ALA A 604 -8.21 16.86 -11.85
CA ALA A 604 -9.19 16.79 -10.76
C ALA A 604 -10.31 17.82 -10.99
N LEU A 605 -11.30 17.89 -10.11
CA LEU A 605 -12.39 18.85 -10.23
C LEU A 605 -11.89 20.31 -10.29
N SER A 606 -11.00 20.70 -9.38
CA SER A 606 -10.55 22.09 -9.20
C SER A 606 -9.14 22.39 -9.70
N GLN A 607 -8.36 21.37 -10.02
CA GLN A 607 -6.94 21.50 -10.37
C GLN A 607 -6.56 20.53 -11.48
N HIS A 608 -5.51 20.89 -12.23
CA HIS A 608 -4.89 20.00 -13.20
C HIS A 608 -3.38 20.23 -13.23
N GLY A 609 -2.63 19.25 -13.72
CA GLY A 609 -1.18 19.36 -13.76
C GLY A 609 -0.48 18.04 -14.04
N VAL A 610 0.81 18.01 -13.71
CA VAL A 610 1.65 16.81 -13.79
C VAL A 610 2.36 16.63 -12.46
N SER A 611 2.22 15.47 -11.83
CA SER A 611 2.96 15.10 -10.62
C SER A 611 3.97 14.00 -10.93
N GLY A 612 5.12 14.03 -10.25
CA GLY A 612 6.15 13.04 -10.53
C GLY A 612 7.22 12.94 -9.45
N SER A 613 8.14 12.01 -9.72
CA SER A 613 9.29 11.75 -8.87
C SER A 613 10.48 11.28 -9.68
N ALA A 614 11.68 11.51 -9.13
CA ALA A 614 12.93 11.02 -9.70
C ALA A 614 14.00 10.85 -8.62
N PRO A 615 14.98 9.95 -8.82
CA PRO A 615 16.28 10.06 -8.19
C PRO A 615 17.01 11.32 -8.70
N PRO A 616 17.92 11.91 -7.91
CA PRO A 616 18.72 13.07 -8.35
C PRO A 616 19.41 12.88 -9.70
N ALA A 617 20.02 11.72 -9.92
CA ALA A 617 20.72 11.38 -11.16
C ALA A 617 19.82 11.24 -12.39
N GLN A 618 18.49 11.16 -12.19
CA GLN A 618 17.51 10.95 -13.27
C GLN A 618 16.51 12.12 -13.36
N LEU A 619 16.76 13.24 -12.68
CA LEU A 619 15.88 14.41 -12.69
C LEU A 619 15.60 14.89 -14.12
N GLU A 620 16.63 14.95 -14.94
CA GLU A 620 16.49 15.36 -16.35
C GLU A 620 15.51 14.46 -17.10
N THR A 621 15.63 13.12 -16.97
CA THR A 621 14.69 12.19 -17.62
C THR A 621 13.24 12.42 -17.15
N ALA A 622 13.02 12.72 -15.88
CA ALA A 622 11.68 12.99 -15.37
C ALA A 622 11.11 14.31 -15.90
N LEU A 623 11.95 15.34 -16.06
CA LEU A 623 11.55 16.61 -16.65
C LEU A 623 11.33 16.50 -18.18
N GLN A 624 12.09 15.65 -18.87
CA GLN A 624 11.81 15.28 -20.27
C GLN A 624 10.44 14.64 -20.41
N LEU A 625 10.11 13.68 -19.52
CA LEU A 625 8.81 13.03 -19.52
C LEU A 625 7.69 14.04 -19.24
N LEU A 626 7.83 14.92 -18.22
CA LEU A 626 6.89 16.01 -17.94
C LEU A 626 6.65 16.88 -19.16
N TYR A 627 7.74 17.28 -19.84
CA TYR A 627 7.65 18.10 -21.04
C TYR A 627 6.89 17.40 -22.17
N GLN A 628 7.16 16.10 -22.40
CA GLN A 628 6.48 15.30 -23.43
C GLN A 628 4.99 15.08 -23.11
N GLU A 629 4.63 14.81 -21.86
CA GLU A 629 3.24 14.69 -21.42
C GLU A 629 2.40 15.96 -21.75
N ILE A 630 3.03 17.13 -21.68
CA ILE A 630 2.37 18.42 -21.94
C ILE A 630 2.36 18.77 -23.43
N THR A 631 3.51 18.65 -24.10
CA THR A 631 3.70 19.18 -25.47
C THR A 631 3.38 18.18 -26.56
N ALA A 632 3.47 16.89 -26.25
CA ALA A 632 3.22 15.78 -27.18
C ALA A 632 2.44 14.64 -26.51
N PRO A 633 1.23 14.93 -25.92
CA PRO A 633 0.40 13.90 -25.32
C PRO A 633 0.00 12.85 -26.35
N GLY A 634 -0.08 11.60 -25.94
CA GLY A 634 -0.53 10.52 -26.77
C GLY A 634 -1.98 10.68 -27.21
N ASP A 635 -2.26 10.31 -28.47
CA ASP A 635 -3.59 10.35 -29.09
C ASP A 635 -3.71 9.14 -30.01
N ASP A 636 -4.21 8.03 -29.46
CA ASP A 636 -4.26 6.73 -30.15
C ASP A 636 -5.68 6.13 -30.05
N ALA A 637 -6.27 5.82 -31.20
CA ALA A 637 -7.59 5.22 -31.26
C ALA A 637 -7.64 3.79 -30.69
N GLU A 638 -6.55 3.01 -30.80
CA GLU A 638 -6.44 1.68 -30.20
C GLU A 638 -6.42 1.78 -28.66
N ALA A 639 -5.68 2.75 -28.12
CA ALA A 639 -5.65 3.04 -26.68
C ALA A 639 -7.04 3.47 -26.17
N PHE A 640 -7.79 4.28 -26.94
CA PHE A 640 -9.17 4.63 -26.58
C PHE A 640 -10.09 3.42 -26.58
N ALA A 641 -9.99 2.56 -27.57
CA ALA A 641 -10.79 1.32 -27.66
C ALA A 641 -10.49 0.38 -26.48
N LEU A 642 -9.21 0.24 -26.11
CA LEU A 642 -8.78 -0.54 -24.93
C LEU A 642 -9.34 0.06 -23.63
N LEU A 643 -9.19 1.38 -23.42
CA LEU A 643 -9.74 2.08 -22.25
C LEU A 643 -11.25 1.85 -22.14
N LYS A 644 -11.98 2.01 -23.26
CA LYS A 644 -13.43 1.79 -23.29
C LYS A 644 -13.79 0.34 -22.94
N LYS A 645 -13.10 -0.65 -23.49
CA LYS A 645 -13.28 -2.07 -23.16
C LYS A 645 -13.09 -2.34 -21.67
N GLN A 646 -12.05 -1.76 -21.06
CA GLN A 646 -11.78 -1.90 -19.62
C GLN A 646 -12.87 -1.24 -18.77
N LEU A 647 -13.36 -0.06 -19.17
CA LEU A 647 -14.46 0.63 -18.49
C LEU A 647 -15.79 -0.12 -18.63
N ASP A 648 -16.11 -0.63 -19.81
CA ASP A 648 -17.30 -1.46 -20.05
C ASP A 648 -17.30 -2.69 -19.15
N ALA A 649 -16.16 -3.37 -19.04
CA ALA A 649 -16.01 -4.51 -18.12
C ALA A 649 -16.16 -4.09 -16.64
N ALA A 650 -15.64 -2.93 -16.25
CA ALA A 650 -15.76 -2.41 -14.90
C ALA A 650 -17.20 -2.09 -14.51
N VAL A 651 -18.01 -1.57 -15.44
CA VAL A 651 -19.43 -1.23 -15.16
C VAL A 651 -20.42 -2.37 -15.44
N ALA A 652 -20.01 -3.44 -16.12
CA ALA A 652 -20.86 -4.59 -16.48
C ALA A 652 -21.54 -5.26 -15.29
N ASN A 653 -20.92 -5.15 -14.11
CA ASN A 653 -21.38 -5.72 -12.85
C ASN A 653 -21.73 -4.68 -11.79
N ARG A 654 -21.94 -3.43 -12.22
CA ARG A 654 -22.37 -2.35 -11.33
C ARG A 654 -23.67 -2.75 -10.61
N GLY A 655 -23.78 -2.38 -9.34
CA GLY A 655 -24.97 -2.68 -8.52
C GLY A 655 -24.99 -4.10 -7.93
N ARG A 656 -23.91 -4.88 -8.03
CA ARG A 656 -23.80 -6.19 -7.39
C ARG A 656 -23.18 -6.13 -6.01
N SER A 657 -22.13 -5.32 -5.85
CA SER A 657 -21.45 -5.15 -4.57
C SER A 657 -22.27 -4.28 -3.63
N PRO A 658 -22.65 -4.77 -2.43
CA PRO A 658 -23.36 -3.96 -1.44
C PRO A 658 -22.60 -2.69 -1.05
N GLY A 659 -21.27 -2.77 -0.93
CA GLY A 659 -20.42 -1.62 -0.63
C GLY A 659 -20.40 -0.58 -1.74
N GLN A 660 -20.45 -0.99 -3.02
CA GLN A 660 -20.54 -0.05 -4.15
C GLN A 660 -21.90 0.66 -4.16
N ILE A 661 -23.00 -0.08 -4.00
CA ILE A 661 -24.36 0.50 -3.93
C ILE A 661 -24.45 1.53 -2.81
N PHE A 662 -23.90 1.18 -1.65
CA PHE A 662 -23.87 2.07 -0.49
C PHE A 662 -23.01 3.32 -0.74
N GLY A 663 -21.84 3.17 -1.30
CA GLY A 663 -20.95 4.29 -1.63
C GLY A 663 -21.55 5.26 -2.65
N GLU A 664 -22.20 4.73 -3.69
CA GLU A 664 -22.90 5.53 -4.70
C GLU A 664 -24.08 6.29 -4.07
N LYS A 665 -24.85 5.64 -3.19
CA LYS A 665 -25.95 6.29 -2.48
C LYS A 665 -25.49 7.37 -1.52
N LEU A 666 -24.39 7.12 -0.79
CA LEU A 666 -23.76 8.09 0.09
C LEU A 666 -23.29 9.33 -0.68
N ALA A 667 -22.60 9.13 -1.80
CA ALA A 667 -22.15 10.21 -2.67
C ALA A 667 -23.34 11.01 -3.23
N ASP A 668 -24.35 10.34 -3.71
CA ASP A 668 -25.59 10.93 -4.24
C ASP A 668 -26.27 11.84 -3.22
N VAL A 669 -26.45 11.33 -1.97
CA VAL A 669 -27.07 12.09 -0.88
C VAL A 669 -26.19 13.28 -0.46
N ASN A 670 -24.91 13.06 -0.22
CA ASN A 670 -24.00 14.10 0.31
C ASN A 670 -23.69 15.21 -0.69
N THR A 671 -23.93 14.98 -1.97
CA THR A 671 -23.73 15.96 -3.05
C THR A 671 -25.03 16.53 -3.60
N SER A 672 -26.18 16.24 -2.98
CA SER A 672 -27.50 16.68 -3.46
C SER A 672 -27.75 16.31 -4.94
N HIS A 673 -27.41 15.08 -5.33
CA HIS A 673 -27.57 14.53 -6.68
C HIS A 673 -26.74 15.25 -7.75
N HIS A 674 -25.61 15.86 -7.40
CA HIS A 674 -24.82 16.66 -8.32
C HIS A 674 -24.19 15.82 -9.45
N TYR A 675 -24.13 16.38 -10.68
CA TYR A 675 -23.66 15.67 -11.88
C TYR A 675 -22.20 15.16 -11.77
N THR A 676 -21.35 15.83 -10.99
CA THR A 676 -19.94 15.41 -10.77
C THR A 676 -19.80 14.16 -9.93
N ALA A 677 -20.84 13.77 -9.19
CA ALA A 677 -20.87 12.58 -8.33
C ALA A 677 -21.68 11.43 -8.95
N GLN A 678 -22.19 11.60 -10.16
CA GLN A 678 -22.95 10.55 -10.84
C GLN A 678 -22.04 9.37 -11.17
N PRO A 679 -22.45 8.14 -10.85
CA PRO A 679 -21.65 6.95 -11.10
C PRO A 679 -21.45 6.70 -12.61
N LEU A 680 -20.37 6.00 -12.94
CA LEU A 680 -20.14 5.51 -14.29
C LEU A 680 -21.12 4.38 -14.60
N THR A 681 -21.81 4.48 -15.75
CA THR A 681 -22.77 3.48 -16.24
C THR A 681 -22.39 3.04 -17.65
N PRO A 682 -22.92 1.92 -18.17
CA PRO A 682 -22.66 1.52 -19.56
C PRO A 682 -23.01 2.60 -20.58
N GLU A 683 -24.13 3.33 -20.38
CA GLU A 683 -24.56 4.41 -21.26
C GLU A 683 -23.56 5.57 -21.24
N ARG A 684 -23.05 5.91 -20.05
CA ARG A 684 -22.04 6.96 -19.89
C ARG A 684 -20.70 6.55 -20.49
N VAL A 685 -20.27 5.30 -20.32
CA VAL A 685 -19.08 4.77 -21.02
C VAL A 685 -19.30 4.81 -22.54
N GLY A 686 -20.52 4.44 -22.99
CA GLY A 686 -20.90 4.52 -24.40
C GLY A 686 -20.79 5.93 -25.00
N SER A 687 -21.02 6.97 -24.17
CA SER A 687 -21.01 8.39 -24.63
C SER A 687 -19.62 9.02 -24.65
N LEU A 688 -18.56 8.35 -24.17
CA LEU A 688 -17.18 8.88 -24.20
C LEU A 688 -16.74 9.20 -25.63
N ASP A 689 -16.17 10.38 -25.80
CA ASP A 689 -15.69 10.91 -27.08
C ASP A 689 -14.17 11.21 -27.02
N ARG A 690 -13.39 10.46 -27.82
CA ARG A 690 -11.93 10.60 -27.86
C ARG A 690 -11.49 12.01 -28.23
N GLU A 691 -12.15 12.64 -29.22
CA GLU A 691 -11.75 13.97 -29.70
C GLU A 691 -11.98 15.03 -28.61
N LYS A 692 -13.12 14.95 -27.90
CA LYS A 692 -13.39 15.84 -26.76
C LYS A 692 -12.40 15.66 -25.64
N MET A 693 -12.06 14.41 -25.28
CA MET A 693 -11.08 14.12 -24.25
C MET A 693 -9.71 14.73 -24.56
N ILE A 694 -9.20 14.50 -25.76
CA ILE A 694 -7.91 15.04 -26.21
C ILE A 694 -7.95 16.57 -26.36
N ALA A 695 -9.01 17.14 -26.92
CA ALA A 695 -9.16 18.58 -27.04
C ALA A 695 -9.15 19.27 -25.67
N PHE A 696 -9.88 18.72 -24.70
CA PHE A 696 -9.90 19.26 -23.34
C PHE A 696 -8.53 19.15 -22.67
N TYR A 697 -7.83 18.02 -22.83
CA TYR A 697 -6.47 17.87 -22.32
C TYR A 697 -5.54 18.93 -22.88
N ARG A 698 -5.47 19.05 -24.21
CA ARG A 698 -4.61 20.03 -24.90
C ARG A 698 -4.93 21.46 -24.48
N GLU A 699 -6.20 21.82 -24.32
CA GLU A 699 -6.62 23.15 -23.83
C GLU A 699 -6.11 23.41 -22.40
N ARG A 700 -6.22 22.44 -21.48
CA ARG A 700 -5.77 22.60 -20.08
C ARG A 700 -4.27 22.77 -19.97
N PHE A 701 -3.49 22.14 -20.82
CA PHE A 701 -2.03 22.18 -20.77
C PHE A 701 -1.38 23.17 -21.75
N ALA A 702 -2.15 23.96 -22.49
CA ALA A 702 -1.64 24.85 -23.54
C ALA A 702 -0.86 26.07 -23.06
N ASN A 703 -1.06 26.51 -21.81
CA ASN A 703 -0.54 27.79 -21.31
C ASN A 703 0.27 27.64 -20.03
N ALA A 704 1.59 27.65 -20.15
CA ALA A 704 2.49 27.53 -19.00
C ALA A 704 2.29 28.61 -17.92
N ALA A 705 1.83 29.82 -18.29
CA ALA A 705 1.58 30.89 -17.30
C ALA A 705 0.48 30.56 -16.30
N ASP A 706 -0.35 29.55 -16.55
CA ASP A 706 -1.38 29.07 -15.61
C ASP A 706 -0.79 28.26 -14.46
N PHE A 707 0.42 27.70 -14.62
CA PHE A 707 1.01 26.74 -13.71
C PHE A 707 1.98 27.38 -12.73
N SER A 708 2.06 26.73 -11.56
CA SER A 708 3.17 26.84 -10.61
C SER A 708 3.86 25.48 -10.50
N PHE A 709 5.18 25.47 -10.44
CA PHE A 709 5.98 24.26 -10.29
C PHE A 709 6.53 24.14 -8.88
N PHE A 710 6.42 23.00 -8.28
CA PHE A 710 6.92 22.70 -6.93
C PHE A 710 7.87 21.52 -7.00
N MET A 711 9.02 21.61 -6.33
CA MET A 711 9.99 20.54 -6.26
C MET A 711 10.64 20.48 -4.88
N VAL A 712 10.60 19.31 -4.25
CA VAL A 712 11.11 19.05 -2.90
C VAL A 712 11.93 17.77 -2.93
N GLY A 713 13.13 17.77 -2.35
CA GLY A 713 13.95 16.56 -2.27
C GLY A 713 15.45 16.79 -2.32
N ALA A 714 16.16 15.72 -2.63
CA ALA A 714 17.62 15.66 -2.65
C ALA A 714 18.19 16.26 -3.94
N PHE A 715 18.34 17.58 -4.02
CA PHE A 715 18.97 18.26 -5.16
C PHE A 715 19.74 19.50 -4.72
N LYS A 716 20.64 19.97 -5.59
CA LYS A 716 21.30 21.27 -5.44
C LYS A 716 20.65 22.29 -6.38
N LEU A 717 20.46 23.51 -5.89
CA LEU A 717 19.79 24.58 -6.65
C LEU A 717 20.54 24.98 -7.93
N ASP A 718 21.87 24.99 -7.91
CA ASP A 718 22.73 25.32 -9.04
C ASP A 718 22.68 24.26 -10.17
N GLU A 719 22.43 23.00 -9.83
CA GLU A 719 22.22 21.91 -10.77
C GLU A 719 20.76 21.83 -11.27
N ALA A 720 19.80 22.05 -10.38
CA ALA A 720 18.37 21.87 -10.67
C ALA A 720 17.76 23.05 -11.45
N ILE A 721 18.11 24.30 -11.11
CA ILE A 721 17.52 25.49 -11.77
C ILE A 721 17.74 25.48 -13.30
N PRO A 722 18.94 25.17 -13.84
CA PRO A 722 19.13 25.05 -15.27
C PRO A 722 18.24 23.99 -15.93
N LEU A 723 18.09 22.82 -15.33
CA LEU A 723 17.21 21.76 -15.84
C LEU A 723 15.73 22.17 -15.82
N VAL A 724 15.28 22.77 -14.72
CA VAL A 724 13.90 23.28 -14.63
C VAL A 724 13.65 24.40 -15.65
N ALA A 725 14.65 25.28 -15.87
CA ALA A 725 14.59 26.31 -16.91
C ALA A 725 14.51 25.71 -18.32
N GLU A 726 15.26 24.63 -18.58
CA GLU A 726 15.32 23.98 -19.88
C GLU A 726 13.97 23.32 -20.24
N TYR A 727 13.33 22.62 -19.32
CA TYR A 727 12.10 21.87 -19.61
C TYR A 727 10.83 22.63 -19.19
N VAL A 728 10.75 23.11 -17.94
CA VAL A 728 9.54 23.80 -17.45
C VAL A 728 9.50 25.25 -17.94
N GLY A 729 10.66 25.95 -17.97
CA GLY A 729 10.77 27.30 -18.49
C GLY A 729 10.55 27.40 -20.01
N ALA A 730 10.68 26.29 -20.74
CA ALA A 730 10.46 26.20 -22.19
C ALA A 730 9.02 25.83 -22.59
N LEU A 731 8.13 25.50 -21.63
CA LEU A 731 6.76 25.17 -21.92
C LEU A 731 6.05 26.34 -22.65
N PRO A 732 5.19 26.05 -23.64
CA PRO A 732 4.43 27.05 -24.38
C PRO A 732 3.58 27.94 -23.47
N SER A 733 3.53 29.25 -23.72
CA SER A 733 2.83 30.19 -22.86
C SER A 733 2.29 31.40 -23.62
N THR A 734 1.15 31.90 -23.17
CA THR A 734 0.61 33.20 -23.60
C THR A 734 1.16 34.38 -22.77
N GLY A 735 1.96 34.09 -21.75
CA GLY A 735 2.52 35.07 -20.79
C GLY A 735 1.52 35.62 -19.78
N LYS A 736 0.26 35.23 -19.83
CA LYS A 736 -0.79 35.65 -18.88
C LYS A 736 -1.55 34.45 -18.34
N ARG A 737 -1.81 34.46 -17.03
CA ARG A 737 -2.66 33.45 -16.39
C ARG A 737 -4.09 33.59 -16.87
N THR A 738 -4.68 32.49 -17.32
CA THR A 738 -6.05 32.44 -17.88
C THR A 738 -6.91 31.39 -17.19
N SER A 739 -6.32 30.41 -16.51
CA SER A 739 -7.04 29.33 -15.84
C SER A 739 -7.33 29.67 -14.37
N SER A 740 -8.58 29.46 -13.96
CA SER A 740 -9.02 29.58 -12.58
C SER A 740 -10.14 28.60 -12.30
N TYR A 741 -10.32 28.22 -11.04
CA TYR A 741 -11.41 27.34 -10.63
C TYR A 741 -12.78 28.01 -10.88
N LYS A 742 -13.73 27.25 -11.40
CA LYS A 742 -15.14 27.63 -11.54
C LYS A 742 -15.98 26.85 -10.52
N ASP A 743 -16.75 27.56 -9.68
CA ASP A 743 -17.72 26.92 -8.81
C ASP A 743 -18.80 26.22 -9.64
N VAL A 744 -18.84 24.90 -9.56
CA VAL A 744 -19.77 24.06 -10.32
C VAL A 744 -21.10 23.84 -9.62
N GLY A 745 -21.32 24.47 -8.44
CA GLY A 745 -22.55 24.34 -7.67
C GLY A 745 -22.65 23.07 -6.82
N LEU A 746 -21.54 22.34 -6.63
CA LEU A 746 -21.51 21.19 -5.73
C LEU A 746 -21.78 21.64 -4.28
N ARG A 747 -22.81 21.08 -3.64
CA ARG A 747 -23.23 21.47 -2.26
C ARG A 747 -23.65 20.25 -1.45
N PHE A 748 -23.31 20.29 -0.17
CA PHE A 748 -23.91 19.37 0.84
C PHE A 748 -25.39 19.78 1.07
N PRO A 749 -26.28 18.81 1.41
CA PRO A 749 -27.69 19.12 1.71
C PRO A 749 -27.87 20.26 2.71
N THR A 750 -28.95 21.03 2.54
CA THR A 750 -29.30 22.15 3.43
C THR A 750 -30.18 21.75 4.61
N GLU A 751 -30.66 20.52 4.60
CA GLU A 751 -31.54 19.92 5.63
C GLU A 751 -31.14 18.47 5.91
N ASP A 752 -31.62 17.92 6.99
CA ASP A 752 -31.37 16.53 7.35
C ASP A 752 -31.88 15.55 6.29
N LYS A 753 -31.05 14.56 5.94
CA LYS A 753 -31.42 13.47 5.03
C LYS A 753 -31.10 12.13 5.67
N LYS A 754 -32.04 11.22 5.57
CA LYS A 754 -31.83 9.82 5.94
C LYS A 754 -32.06 8.95 4.70
N ALA A 755 -31.17 8.01 4.47
CA ALA A 755 -31.29 7.04 3.40
C ALA A 755 -30.87 5.65 3.89
N LYS A 756 -31.64 4.64 3.50
CA LYS A 756 -31.39 3.23 3.78
C LYS A 756 -31.08 2.51 2.48
N VAL A 757 -30.00 1.77 2.46
CA VAL A 757 -29.64 0.85 1.38
C VAL A 757 -29.87 -0.57 1.89
N GLU A 758 -30.68 -1.32 1.19
CA GLU A 758 -30.93 -2.74 1.47
C GLU A 758 -30.18 -3.57 0.41
N ALA A 759 -29.00 -4.08 0.78
CA ALA A 759 -28.15 -4.84 -0.13
C ALA A 759 -27.22 -5.78 0.65
N GLY A 760 -26.86 -6.90 0.01
CA GLY A 760 -26.03 -7.92 0.63
C GLY A 760 -26.83 -9.02 1.31
N ARG A 761 -26.16 -10.16 1.52
CA ARG A 761 -26.76 -11.37 2.11
C ARG A 761 -26.31 -11.60 3.54
N GLU A 762 -25.19 -11.01 3.91
CA GLU A 762 -24.57 -11.26 5.21
C GLU A 762 -25.22 -10.42 6.32
N PRO A 763 -25.32 -10.92 7.56
CA PRO A 763 -25.89 -10.20 8.70
C PRO A 763 -24.94 -9.11 9.21
N ARG A 764 -24.62 -8.17 8.33
CA ARG A 764 -23.75 -7.01 8.64
C ARG A 764 -24.42 -5.72 8.17
N ALA A 765 -24.28 -4.68 8.97
CA ALA A 765 -24.78 -3.36 8.66
C ALA A 765 -23.65 -2.32 8.78
N GLN A 766 -23.84 -1.17 8.17
CA GLN A 766 -22.92 -0.05 8.24
C GLN A 766 -23.70 1.26 8.29
N SER A 767 -23.19 2.23 9.05
CA SER A 767 -23.71 3.60 9.04
C SER A 767 -22.60 4.59 8.68
N VAL A 768 -22.98 5.63 7.92
CA VAL A 768 -22.21 6.86 7.77
C VAL A 768 -23.09 8.03 8.16
N ILE A 769 -22.69 8.74 9.21
CA ILE A 769 -23.30 9.99 9.62
C ILE A 769 -22.40 11.11 9.10
N SER A 770 -22.93 12.05 8.31
CA SER A 770 -22.18 13.17 7.78
C SER A 770 -22.77 14.48 8.28
N PHE A 771 -21.97 15.35 8.89
CA PHE A 771 -22.36 16.67 9.36
C PHE A 771 -21.82 17.73 8.41
N PHE A 772 -22.62 18.73 8.04
CA PHE A 772 -22.10 19.85 7.31
C PHE A 772 -20.95 20.53 8.08
N ALA A 773 -19.79 20.66 7.43
CA ALA A 773 -18.61 21.28 7.97
C ALA A 773 -17.79 21.92 6.86
N ASP A 774 -17.77 23.22 6.79
CA ASP A 774 -17.02 23.95 5.76
C ASP A 774 -16.13 25.03 6.41
N PRO A 775 -15.11 24.62 7.22
CA PRO A 775 -14.23 25.55 7.89
C PRO A 775 -13.52 26.46 6.89
N SER A 776 -13.16 27.66 7.35
CA SER A 776 -12.34 28.56 6.55
C SER A 776 -10.96 27.96 6.28
N ILE A 777 -10.21 28.56 5.37
CA ILE A 777 -8.82 28.17 5.09
C ILE A 777 -7.85 28.67 6.18
N ASP A 778 -8.34 29.38 7.21
CA ASP A 778 -7.51 29.83 8.33
C ASP A 778 -6.85 28.62 9.02
N PRO A 779 -5.51 28.60 9.14
CA PRO A 779 -4.78 27.49 9.74
C PRO A 779 -5.18 27.15 11.18
N GLN A 780 -5.59 28.14 11.96
CA GLN A 780 -6.02 27.95 13.34
C GLN A 780 -7.38 27.26 13.42
N GLU A 781 -8.32 27.67 12.57
CA GLU A 781 -9.65 27.05 12.50
C GLU A 781 -9.54 25.59 12.00
N GLN A 782 -8.69 25.34 10.99
CA GLN A 782 -8.40 23.99 10.51
C GLN A 782 -7.84 23.10 11.63
N GLU A 783 -6.92 23.62 12.47
CA GLU A 783 -6.34 22.85 13.58
C GLU A 783 -7.41 22.51 14.65
N TYR A 784 -8.36 23.39 14.91
CA TYR A 784 -9.47 23.14 15.84
C TYR A 784 -10.39 22.01 15.33
N VAL A 785 -10.70 22.00 14.04
CA VAL A 785 -11.53 20.95 13.44
C VAL A 785 -10.80 19.60 13.44
N ILE A 786 -9.50 19.59 13.14
CA ILE A 786 -8.67 18.38 13.21
C ILE A 786 -8.65 17.82 14.63
N ALA A 787 -8.46 18.68 15.62
CA ALA A 787 -8.45 18.28 17.02
C ALA A 787 -9.82 17.77 17.49
N ALA A 788 -10.93 18.42 17.08
CA ALA A 788 -12.28 17.96 17.38
C ALA A 788 -12.57 16.59 16.77
N ASN A 789 -12.15 16.34 15.53
CA ASN A 789 -12.28 15.03 14.89
C ASN A 789 -11.50 13.95 15.64
N THR A 790 -10.25 14.25 16.08
CA THR A 790 -9.45 13.32 16.87
C THR A 790 -10.09 12.99 18.22
N VAL A 791 -10.61 14.01 18.91
CA VAL A 791 -11.35 13.85 20.19
C VAL A 791 -12.57 12.94 19.98
N LEU A 792 -13.34 13.18 18.92
CA LEU A 792 -14.54 12.39 18.64
C LEU A 792 -14.21 10.95 18.27
N ASP A 793 -13.17 10.74 17.49
CA ASP A 793 -12.69 9.40 17.10
C ASP A 793 -12.34 8.57 18.35
N ILE A 794 -11.56 9.14 19.27
CA ILE A 794 -11.21 8.48 20.54
C ILE A 794 -12.47 8.22 21.38
N ALA A 795 -13.35 9.21 21.57
CA ALA A 795 -14.53 9.09 22.40
C ALA A 795 -15.53 8.05 21.87
N LEU A 796 -15.73 8.01 20.55
CA LEU A 796 -16.65 7.04 19.94
C LEU A 796 -16.06 5.63 19.95
N ARG A 797 -14.75 5.47 19.76
CA ARG A 797 -14.11 4.16 19.93
C ARG A 797 -14.27 3.66 21.35
N ASP A 798 -13.98 4.48 22.35
CA ASP A 798 -14.11 4.10 23.77
C ASP A 798 -15.55 3.67 24.09
N ILE A 799 -16.55 4.34 23.55
CA ILE A 799 -17.98 4.04 23.80
C ILE A 799 -18.47 2.84 22.97
N LEU A 800 -18.29 2.85 21.65
CA LEU A 800 -18.96 1.90 20.76
C LEU A 800 -18.21 0.56 20.68
N ARG A 801 -16.87 0.59 20.80
CA ARG A 801 -16.03 -0.60 20.79
C ARG A 801 -15.74 -1.09 22.21
N GLU A 802 -15.13 -0.24 23.05
CA GLU A 802 -14.61 -0.68 24.35
C GLU A 802 -15.75 -0.92 25.37
N ASP A 803 -16.76 -0.03 25.45
CA ASP A 803 -17.85 -0.20 26.43
C ASP A 803 -18.94 -1.16 25.93
N LEU A 804 -19.38 -1.02 24.69
CA LEU A 804 -20.51 -1.78 24.15
C LEU A 804 -20.10 -3.08 23.47
N GLY A 805 -18.85 -3.19 22.95
CA GLY A 805 -18.42 -4.37 22.20
C GLY A 805 -19.22 -4.61 20.90
N GLN A 806 -19.82 -3.57 20.31
CA GLN A 806 -20.76 -3.70 19.19
C GLN A 806 -20.20 -3.25 17.84
N THR A 807 -18.96 -2.85 17.79
CA THR A 807 -18.22 -2.54 16.56
C THR A 807 -16.76 -2.89 16.71
N TYR A 808 -16.10 -3.14 15.57
CA TYR A 808 -14.64 -3.31 15.53
C TYR A 808 -13.92 -1.98 15.31
N THR A 809 -14.42 -1.13 14.40
CA THR A 809 -13.78 0.17 14.08
C THR A 809 -14.79 1.30 14.01
N VAL A 810 -14.35 2.46 14.45
CA VAL A 810 -15.00 3.76 14.22
C VAL A 810 -13.98 4.67 13.53
N GLN A 811 -14.43 5.49 12.59
CA GLN A 811 -13.59 6.46 11.87
C GLN A 811 -14.29 7.81 11.81
N VAL A 812 -13.55 8.88 12.09
CA VAL A 812 -14.01 10.27 11.98
C VAL A 812 -13.08 11.04 11.06
N GLY A 813 -13.63 11.74 10.05
CA GLY A 813 -12.81 12.48 9.09
C GLY A 813 -13.52 13.65 8.42
N LEU A 814 -12.78 14.73 8.13
CA LEU A 814 -13.25 15.88 7.35
C LEU A 814 -13.04 15.62 5.85
N SER A 815 -14.08 15.80 5.06
CA SER A 815 -14.05 15.93 3.61
C SER A 815 -14.33 17.37 3.22
N GLN A 816 -13.32 18.07 2.69
CA GLN A 816 -13.46 19.46 2.26
C GLN A 816 -12.83 19.62 0.86
N PRO A 817 -13.63 19.63 -0.20
CA PRO A 817 -13.15 19.72 -1.57
C PRO A 817 -12.80 21.17 -1.96
N LEU A 818 -11.83 21.77 -1.31
CA LEU A 818 -11.37 23.12 -1.64
C LEU A 818 -10.89 23.26 -3.09
N PRO A 819 -11.11 24.44 -3.73
CA PRO A 819 -11.72 25.66 -3.24
C PRO A 819 -13.25 25.66 -3.23
N GLN A 820 -13.88 24.53 -3.62
CA GLN A 820 -15.34 24.38 -3.60
C GLN A 820 -15.88 24.57 -2.20
N ARG A 821 -16.72 25.58 -2.01
CA ARG A 821 -17.36 25.91 -0.74
C ARG A 821 -18.76 25.32 -0.67
N GLY A 822 -19.24 25.06 0.54
CA GLY A 822 -20.60 24.57 0.81
C GLY A 822 -20.80 23.06 0.57
N ALA A 823 -19.74 22.31 0.24
CA ALA A 823 -19.75 20.83 0.06
C ALA A 823 -19.00 20.08 1.18
N GLY A 824 -18.29 20.83 2.03
CA GLY A 824 -17.53 20.25 3.15
C GLY A 824 -18.42 19.56 4.18
N HIS A 825 -17.95 18.43 4.72
CA HIS A 825 -18.65 17.69 5.77
C HIS A 825 -17.69 16.82 6.58
N ILE A 826 -18.05 16.54 7.84
CA ILE A 826 -17.35 15.57 8.70
C ILE A 826 -18.15 14.26 8.67
N GLN A 827 -17.47 13.15 8.42
CA GLN A 827 -18.08 11.82 8.38
C GLN A 827 -17.68 11.00 9.61
N ILE A 828 -18.66 10.29 10.19
CA ILE A 828 -18.48 9.25 11.19
C ILE A 828 -18.93 7.95 10.55
N ARG A 829 -18.07 6.96 10.53
CA ARG A 829 -18.33 5.65 9.91
C ARG A 829 -18.09 4.53 10.90
N PHE A 830 -19.02 3.59 10.99
CA PHE A 830 -18.86 2.34 11.74
C PHE A 830 -19.72 1.22 11.16
N GLY A 831 -19.30 -0.03 11.43
CA GLY A 831 -20.06 -1.24 11.12
C GLY A 831 -20.64 -1.85 12.38
N ALA A 832 -21.73 -2.64 12.26
CA ALA A 832 -22.36 -3.31 13.38
C ALA A 832 -23.24 -4.49 12.91
N ALA A 833 -23.72 -5.27 13.87
CA ALA A 833 -24.87 -6.15 13.65
C ALA A 833 -26.10 -5.33 13.25
N PRO A 834 -26.94 -5.81 12.31
CA PRO A 834 -28.13 -5.06 11.86
C PRO A 834 -29.06 -4.61 12.99
N GLU A 835 -29.23 -5.46 13.98
CA GLU A 835 -30.07 -5.20 15.16
C GLU A 835 -29.54 -4.10 16.08
N ASN A 836 -28.25 -3.83 16.07
CA ASN A 836 -27.61 -2.84 16.94
C ASN A 836 -27.43 -1.48 16.27
N LEU A 837 -27.57 -1.38 14.93
CA LEU A 837 -27.15 -0.21 14.15
C LEU A 837 -27.82 1.08 14.59
N ASP A 838 -29.14 1.07 14.75
CA ASP A 838 -29.93 2.27 15.14
C ASP A 838 -29.58 2.75 16.56
N ALA A 839 -29.38 1.81 17.49
CA ALA A 839 -28.96 2.14 18.86
C ALA A 839 -27.56 2.76 18.89
N MET A 840 -26.64 2.26 18.06
CA MET A 840 -25.29 2.80 17.94
C MET A 840 -25.28 4.19 17.29
N VAL A 841 -26.08 4.42 16.25
CA VAL A 841 -26.29 5.76 15.67
C VAL A 841 -26.79 6.72 16.73
N ALA A 842 -27.81 6.33 17.51
CA ALA A 842 -28.34 7.17 18.60
C ALA A 842 -27.28 7.46 19.67
N ARG A 843 -26.46 6.47 20.03
CA ARG A 843 -25.38 6.62 21.02
C ARG A 843 -24.28 7.56 20.54
N ALA A 844 -23.89 7.48 19.26
CA ALA A 844 -22.93 8.40 18.66
C ALA A 844 -23.45 9.85 18.68
N LEU A 845 -24.71 10.07 18.32
CA LEU A 845 -25.36 11.38 18.36
C LEU A 845 -25.47 11.94 19.79
N GLN A 846 -25.74 11.08 20.79
CA GLN A 846 -25.74 11.46 22.20
C GLN A 846 -24.38 11.94 22.67
N GLU A 847 -23.30 11.26 22.24
CA GLU A 847 -21.94 11.70 22.61
C GLU A 847 -21.58 13.06 21.98
N ILE A 848 -21.95 13.29 20.72
CA ILE A 848 -21.78 14.60 20.08
C ILE A 848 -22.54 15.68 20.85
N ALA A 849 -23.80 15.43 21.22
CA ALA A 849 -24.59 16.37 22.01
C ALA A 849 -23.97 16.64 23.39
N ARG A 850 -23.38 15.63 24.04
CA ARG A 850 -22.61 15.81 25.28
C ARG A 850 -21.41 16.71 25.08
N LEU A 851 -20.60 16.46 24.00
CA LEU A 851 -19.43 17.28 23.67
C LEU A 851 -19.80 18.73 23.33
N GLN A 852 -20.94 18.95 22.69
CA GLN A 852 -21.49 20.30 22.44
C GLN A 852 -21.90 21.03 23.74
N LYS A 853 -22.48 20.28 24.68
CA LYS A 853 -23.01 20.85 25.95
C LYS A 853 -21.89 21.04 26.98
N GLU A 854 -21.04 20.08 27.18
CA GLU A 854 -20.08 19.99 28.27
C GLU A 854 -18.62 20.22 27.83
N GLY A 855 -18.33 20.03 26.54
CA GLY A 855 -16.97 19.97 26.01
C GLY A 855 -16.27 18.65 26.33
N PRO A 856 -15.08 18.41 25.74
CA PRO A 856 -14.24 17.25 26.08
C PRO A 856 -13.53 17.46 27.42
N SER A 857 -13.09 16.36 28.04
CA SER A 857 -12.23 16.44 29.22
C SER A 857 -10.84 17.01 28.86
N VAL A 858 -10.11 17.48 29.86
CA VAL A 858 -8.73 17.94 29.73
C VAL A 858 -7.83 16.80 29.24
N ASP A 859 -8.02 15.58 29.74
CA ASP A 859 -7.26 14.40 29.34
C ASP A 859 -7.46 14.09 27.86
N LEU A 860 -8.69 14.00 27.40
CA LEU A 860 -9.02 13.72 26.00
C LEU A 860 -8.48 14.81 25.06
N THR A 861 -8.54 16.08 25.48
CA THR A 861 -7.95 17.21 24.75
C THR A 861 -6.43 17.08 24.65
N ASN A 862 -5.76 16.68 25.74
CA ASN A 862 -4.30 16.50 25.76
C ASN A 862 -3.85 15.33 24.89
N ARG A 863 -4.59 14.22 24.88
CA ARG A 863 -4.33 13.07 23.98
C ARG A 863 -4.39 13.52 22.51
N ALA A 864 -5.39 14.30 22.12
CA ALA A 864 -5.51 14.84 20.77
C ALA A 864 -4.34 15.79 20.41
N LYS A 865 -3.96 16.70 21.34
CA LYS A 865 -2.83 17.63 21.17
C LYS A 865 -1.50 16.89 21.01
N GLU A 866 -1.23 15.91 21.86
CA GLU A 866 0.02 15.15 21.79
C GLU A 866 0.11 14.35 20.50
N SER A 867 -0.99 13.73 20.06
CA SER A 867 -1.08 13.07 18.75
C SER A 867 -0.76 14.05 17.60
N ALA A 868 -1.31 15.25 17.63
CA ALA A 868 -1.05 16.27 16.61
C ALA A 868 0.42 16.74 16.61
N ARG A 869 1.04 16.92 17.79
CA ARG A 869 2.46 17.29 17.92
C ARG A 869 3.38 16.22 17.33
N ARG A 870 3.17 14.97 17.75
CA ARG A 870 4.00 13.86 17.26
C ARG A 870 3.84 13.64 15.76
N GLY A 871 2.61 13.80 15.25
CA GLY A 871 2.35 13.76 13.81
C GLY A 871 3.07 14.89 13.06
N TYR A 872 3.08 16.10 13.60
CA TYR A 872 3.81 17.22 13.00
C TYR A 872 5.34 17.00 13.01
N GLU A 873 5.92 16.54 14.12
CA GLU A 873 7.35 16.24 14.22
C GLU A 873 7.82 15.24 13.13
N THR A 874 7.00 14.23 12.87
CA THR A 874 7.28 13.23 11.84
C THR A 874 7.09 13.83 10.43
N ALA A 875 5.98 14.51 10.19
CA ALA A 875 5.63 15.09 8.88
C ALA A 875 6.67 16.12 8.39
N MET A 876 7.22 16.92 9.29
CA MET A 876 8.25 17.94 8.98
C MET A 876 9.53 17.34 8.38
N ARG A 877 9.71 16.01 8.45
CA ARG A 877 10.86 15.29 7.89
C ARG A 877 10.51 14.45 6.67
N THR A 878 9.40 14.75 6.00
CA THR A 878 8.97 14.08 4.77
C THR A 878 8.84 15.04 3.61
N ASN A 879 9.29 14.63 2.42
CA ASN A 879 9.20 15.45 1.21
C ASN A 879 7.75 15.69 0.79
N ASP A 880 6.87 14.69 0.97
CA ASP A 880 5.44 14.79 0.63
C ASP A 880 4.73 15.88 1.43
N TYR A 881 5.00 15.98 2.74
CA TYR A 881 4.42 17.03 3.58
C TYR A 881 4.77 18.42 3.07
N TRP A 882 6.07 18.65 2.80
CA TRP A 882 6.53 19.94 2.31
C TRP A 882 5.95 20.27 0.93
N LEU A 883 5.96 19.31 0.01
CA LEU A 883 5.38 19.50 -1.33
C LEU A 883 3.91 19.90 -1.25
N GLY A 884 3.09 19.16 -0.50
CA GLY A 884 1.67 19.44 -0.34
C GLY A 884 1.40 20.76 0.39
N ARG A 885 2.21 21.12 1.42
CA ARG A 885 2.05 22.39 2.13
C ARG A 885 2.42 23.59 1.26
N LEU A 886 3.54 23.52 0.52
CA LEU A 886 3.95 24.60 -0.37
C LEU A 886 2.93 24.83 -1.49
N GLN A 887 2.37 23.78 -2.06
CA GLN A 887 1.30 23.86 -3.04
C GLN A 887 0.05 24.53 -2.45
N THR A 888 -0.39 24.10 -1.26
CA THR A 888 -1.54 24.69 -0.57
C THR A 888 -1.32 26.19 -0.28
N ILE A 889 -0.16 26.54 0.22
CA ILE A 889 0.22 27.93 0.55
C ILE A 889 0.17 28.81 -0.70
N GLN A 890 0.77 28.37 -1.79
CA GLN A 890 0.79 29.13 -3.04
C GLN A 890 -0.59 29.26 -3.67
N VAL A 891 -1.39 28.19 -3.69
CA VAL A 891 -2.74 28.17 -4.27
C VAL A 891 -3.67 29.14 -3.53
N TYR A 892 -3.53 29.27 -2.21
CA TYR A 892 -4.40 30.12 -1.38
C TYR A 892 -3.76 31.43 -0.92
N ASP A 893 -2.59 31.79 -1.49
CA ASP A 893 -1.83 33.01 -1.16
C ASP A 893 -1.62 33.17 0.36
N ARG A 894 -1.11 32.11 0.99
CA ARG A 894 -0.90 32.06 2.46
C ARG A 894 0.57 32.31 2.80
N ASP A 895 0.82 32.65 4.08
CA ASP A 895 2.19 32.83 4.59
C ASP A 895 2.93 31.48 4.71
N PRO A 896 4.06 31.27 4.03
CA PRO A 896 4.87 30.05 4.19
C PRO A 896 5.34 29.77 5.62
N GLY A 897 5.51 30.81 6.45
CA GLY A 897 5.86 30.70 7.87
C GLY A 897 4.81 29.96 8.73
N GLU A 898 3.59 29.83 8.23
CA GLU A 898 2.53 29.06 8.93
C GLU A 898 2.92 27.59 9.18
N ILE A 899 3.78 27.02 8.33
CA ILE A 899 4.27 25.64 8.52
C ILE A 899 4.97 25.53 9.86
N LEU A 900 5.86 26.47 10.16
CA LEU A 900 6.69 26.46 11.36
C LEU A 900 5.91 26.86 12.64
N THR A 901 4.79 27.55 12.49
CA THR A 901 3.98 28.02 13.63
C THR A 901 2.87 27.05 14.04
N ARG A 902 2.75 25.87 13.42
CA ARG A 902 1.73 24.86 13.77
C ARG A 902 1.77 24.41 15.23
N PRO A 903 2.92 24.24 15.91
CA PRO A 903 2.94 23.92 17.35
C PRO A 903 2.18 24.92 18.21
N LYS A 904 2.27 26.23 17.89
CA LYS A 904 1.52 27.27 18.62
C LYS A 904 0.01 27.15 18.43
N ARG A 905 -0.43 26.74 17.22
CA ARG A 905 -1.84 26.48 16.94
C ARG A 905 -2.37 25.26 17.69
N ILE A 906 -1.57 24.18 17.80
CA ILE A 906 -1.89 23.02 18.61
C ILE A 906 -2.01 23.41 20.08
N ASP A 907 -1.11 24.28 20.60
CA ASP A 907 -1.15 24.74 21.98
C ASP A 907 -2.43 25.52 22.30
N ALA A 908 -2.98 26.27 21.35
CA ALA A 908 -4.21 27.02 21.48
C ALA A 908 -5.48 26.16 21.56
N VAL A 909 -5.38 24.84 21.28
CA VAL A 909 -6.51 23.92 21.45
C VAL A 909 -6.79 23.70 22.93
N THR A 910 -8.02 24.03 23.37
CA THR A 910 -8.49 23.90 24.76
C THR A 910 -9.89 23.30 24.79
N PRO A 911 -10.34 22.72 25.93
CA PRO A 911 -11.69 22.17 26.02
C PRO A 911 -12.81 23.16 25.65
N PRO A 912 -12.80 24.44 26.08
CA PRO A 912 -13.81 25.40 25.66
C PRO A 912 -13.81 25.69 24.16
N VAL A 913 -12.61 25.80 23.54
CA VAL A 913 -12.48 25.98 22.07
C VAL A 913 -13.06 24.79 21.32
N LEU A 914 -12.78 23.59 21.78
CA LEU A 914 -13.33 22.36 21.17
C LEU A 914 -14.85 22.27 21.35
N GLN A 915 -15.38 22.68 22.50
CA GLN A 915 -16.82 22.77 22.73
C GLN A 915 -17.50 23.64 21.66
N GLU A 916 -16.95 24.83 21.41
CA GLU A 916 -17.45 25.76 20.37
C GLU A 916 -17.28 25.14 18.96
N THR A 917 -16.17 24.43 18.71
CA THR A 917 -15.93 23.73 17.45
C THR A 917 -16.98 22.64 17.22
N PHE A 918 -17.34 21.86 18.25
CA PHE A 918 -18.42 20.88 18.18
C PHE A 918 -19.78 21.53 17.89
N ARG A 919 -20.10 22.65 18.50
CA ARG A 919 -21.33 23.41 18.23
C ARG A 919 -21.39 23.90 16.79
N LYS A 920 -20.26 24.36 16.24
CA LYS A 920 -20.18 24.95 14.90
C LYS A 920 -20.20 23.92 13.78
N TYR A 921 -19.50 22.79 13.94
CA TYR A 921 -19.21 21.85 12.84
C TYR A 921 -19.92 20.49 12.95
N PHE A 922 -20.78 20.31 13.96
CA PHE A 922 -21.66 19.16 14.09
C PHE A 922 -23.11 19.58 14.29
N PRO A 923 -23.69 20.37 13.36
CA PRO A 923 -25.05 20.89 13.50
C PRO A 923 -26.07 19.74 13.51
N SER A 924 -27.03 19.79 14.42
CA SER A 924 -28.08 18.75 14.57
C SER A 924 -29.19 18.84 13.52
N ASP A 925 -29.25 19.94 12.77
CA ASP A 925 -30.27 20.27 11.77
C ASP A 925 -29.72 20.27 10.33
N ARG A 926 -28.49 19.87 10.15
CA ARG A 926 -27.85 19.77 8.82
C ARG A 926 -26.87 18.61 8.77
N MET A 927 -27.44 17.39 8.74
CA MET A 927 -26.67 16.14 8.65
C MET A 927 -27.32 15.15 7.70
N THR A 928 -26.54 14.16 7.26
CA THR A 928 -27.07 13.00 6.55
C THR A 928 -26.73 11.73 7.32
N ILE A 929 -27.66 10.77 7.30
CA ILE A 929 -27.44 9.43 7.84
C ILE A 929 -27.75 8.45 6.74
N VAL A 930 -26.73 7.77 6.24
CA VAL A 930 -26.88 6.73 5.22
C VAL A 930 -26.50 5.40 5.86
N THR A 931 -27.43 4.45 5.80
CA THR A 931 -27.25 3.10 6.37
C THR A 931 -27.27 2.04 5.27
N LEU A 932 -26.44 1.01 5.44
CA LEU A 932 -26.48 -0.23 4.68
C LEU A 932 -26.95 -1.34 5.61
N VAL A 933 -27.97 -2.07 5.22
CA VAL A 933 -28.44 -3.27 5.92
C VAL A 933 -28.59 -4.42 4.92
N PRO A 934 -28.61 -5.68 5.39
CA PRO A 934 -28.88 -6.82 4.52
C PRO A 934 -30.20 -6.66 3.76
N ALA A 935 -30.23 -7.13 2.51
CA ALA A 935 -31.49 -7.28 1.79
C ALA A 935 -32.39 -8.29 2.51
N ALA A 936 -33.72 -8.05 2.52
CA ALA A 936 -34.64 -9.03 3.01
C ALA A 936 -34.44 -10.37 2.30
N ALA A 937 -34.49 -11.48 3.03
CA ALA A 937 -34.42 -12.79 2.39
C ALA A 937 -35.59 -12.91 1.42
N PRO A 938 -35.36 -13.39 0.15
CA PRO A 938 -36.40 -13.53 -0.85
C PRO A 938 -37.50 -14.48 -0.45
#